data_5a13bae4fc2f339397603d8c4f2e4db6
#
_entry.id   5a13bae4fc2f339397603d8c4f2e4db6
#
_cell.length_a   1.000
_cell.length_b   1.000
_cell.length_c   1.000
_cell.angle_alpha   90.00
_cell.angle_beta   90.00
_cell.angle_gamma   90.00
#
_symmetry.space_group_name_H-M   'P 1'
#
loop_
_entity.id
_entity.type
_entity.pdbx_description
1 polymer ?
#
loop_
_entity_poly.entity_id
_entity_poly.type
_entity_poly.pdbx_seq_one_letter_code
_entity_poly.pdbx_strand_id
1 'polypeptide(L)'
;MTKTDASKSAVEALTEAAAKAELKRLAAEIGEHDRRYYQEEAPSVSDAAYDALRRRNEAIEARFPHLVRPDSPSRRVGAAPAAKFAEVRHAVPMLSLGNAFAAEDVAEFVNRVRRFLRLAAEERLDFTAEPKIDGLSCSLRYEGGALVNAATRGDGVVGEDVTANVRTMGEIPHRLRGKSVPDVCEVRGEVYLSHADFAALNARQAKEGRQVYANPRNTAAGSLRQLDPAITATRPLKFFAYAWGEMSQMPADTQLGMLQWFKRAGFPTNPLTKICTSVEELVAFHREIETERATLGYDIDGVVYKVDRLDLQQRLGFVSRTPRWAIAHKFSAEQATTLVQAIDIQVGRTGALTPVARLEPVTVGGVVVSNATLHNEDEIERLGVRVGDTVTIQRAGDVIPQVLGVILGKPRGSEPYPFPKICPCPLKTKVVREVIAGGEEGARSHCSGEFACPYQKVEHLRHFVSRRAFDIEGLGEKQIALFFEQGWIKEPADIFTLAARNPKIKLEEQEGFGELSVRNLFEAIAARREIALERFVYALGMRHVGETTARALARGYGSWTAFHEAGLKVAAGDEDARAEMDNLDQIGDTVIDSLAAYFGEAHNRGIVERLTKQVRILDAEKPAASSPVAGKTVVFTGALEKMTRDEAKAMAERLGAKTAGSVSKKTDYLVAGPGAGSKLAKAAEAGVTVLTEDEWFALIGERR
;
A
#
# COMPACT_ATOMS: atom_id res chain seq x y z
N MET A 1 27.73 -2.94 -26.83
CA MET A 1 26.27 -3.21 -26.66
C MET A 1 25.77 -2.17 -25.68
N THR A 2 24.96 -1.23 -26.13
CA THR A 2 24.42 -0.12 -25.33
C THR A 2 23.47 -0.69 -24.27
N LYS A 3 23.77 -0.41 -23.00
CA LYS A 3 22.91 -0.71 -21.83
C LYS A 3 21.55 -0.02 -22.05
N THR A 4 20.51 -0.76 -22.39
CA THR A 4 19.16 -0.24 -22.52
C THR A 4 18.60 -0.07 -21.09
N ASP A 5 18.28 1.16 -20.74
CA ASP A 5 17.69 1.51 -19.43
C ASP A 5 16.37 0.73 -19.23
N ALA A 6 16.36 -0.16 -18.23
CA ALA A 6 15.22 -1.01 -17.92
C ALA A 6 13.94 -0.22 -17.61
N SER A 7 14.07 1.01 -17.06
CA SER A 7 12.93 1.86 -16.70
C SER A 7 12.19 2.42 -17.92
N LYS A 8 12.88 2.56 -19.07
CA LYS A 8 12.35 3.09 -20.35
C LYS A 8 11.99 1.99 -21.34
N SER A 9 12.48 0.77 -21.10
CA SER A 9 12.19 -0.36 -21.99
C SER A 9 10.75 -0.80 -21.83
N ALA A 10 10.10 -1.14 -22.93
CA ALA A 10 8.81 -1.82 -22.88
C ALA A 10 8.93 -3.10 -22.04
N VAL A 11 7.90 -3.42 -21.26
CA VAL A 11 7.92 -4.58 -20.34
C VAL A 11 8.21 -5.88 -21.10
N GLU A 12 7.75 -5.96 -22.35
CA GLU A 12 7.97 -7.11 -23.26
C GLU A 12 9.44 -7.29 -23.67
N ALA A 13 10.24 -6.23 -23.58
CA ALA A 13 11.66 -6.26 -23.95
C ALA A 13 12.59 -6.50 -22.73
N LEU A 14 12.07 -6.53 -21.52
CA LEU A 14 12.88 -6.73 -20.32
C LEU A 14 13.44 -8.16 -20.25
N THR A 15 14.72 -8.27 -19.96
CA THR A 15 15.32 -9.55 -19.51
C THR A 15 14.92 -9.81 -18.06
N GLU A 16 15.03 -11.04 -17.60
CA GLU A 16 14.70 -11.41 -16.22
C GLU A 16 15.53 -10.62 -15.20
N ALA A 17 16.82 -10.43 -15.44
CA ALA A 17 17.70 -9.63 -14.60
C ALA A 17 17.27 -8.16 -14.56
N ALA A 18 16.89 -7.57 -15.70
CA ALA A 18 16.37 -6.21 -15.78
C ALA A 18 15.00 -6.08 -15.11
N ALA A 19 14.13 -7.06 -15.25
CA ALA A 19 12.82 -7.12 -14.58
C ALA A 19 12.98 -7.18 -13.05
N LYS A 20 13.89 -8.02 -12.53
CA LYS A 20 14.21 -8.13 -11.11
C LYS A 20 14.72 -6.80 -10.53
N ALA A 21 15.59 -6.12 -11.26
CA ALA A 21 16.11 -4.80 -10.86
C ALA A 21 15.02 -3.73 -10.84
N GLU A 22 14.17 -3.72 -11.87
CA GLU A 22 13.08 -2.74 -12.00
C GLU A 22 11.99 -2.95 -10.94
N LEU A 23 11.58 -4.19 -10.63
CA LEU A 23 10.65 -4.48 -9.53
C LEU A 23 11.20 -4.01 -8.19
N LYS A 24 12.51 -4.14 -7.97
CA LYS A 24 13.17 -3.62 -6.77
C LYS A 24 13.07 -2.10 -6.68
N ARG A 25 13.32 -1.40 -7.78
CA ARG A 25 13.20 0.06 -7.88
C ARG A 25 11.76 0.50 -7.59
N LEU A 26 10.82 -0.10 -8.29
CA LEU A 26 9.39 0.23 -8.18
C LEU A 26 8.84 0.01 -6.77
N ALA A 27 9.20 -1.10 -6.11
CA ALA A 27 8.73 -1.37 -4.75
C ALA A 27 9.20 -0.33 -3.74
N ALA A 28 10.45 0.14 -3.86
CA ALA A 28 10.97 1.17 -2.98
C ALA A 28 10.32 2.54 -3.24
N GLU A 29 10.16 2.90 -4.51
CA GLU A 29 9.61 4.19 -4.93
C GLU A 29 8.13 4.32 -4.57
N ILE A 30 7.32 3.32 -4.92
CA ILE A 30 5.89 3.30 -4.57
C ILE A 30 5.70 3.25 -3.04
N GLY A 31 6.55 2.51 -2.31
CA GLY A 31 6.49 2.45 -0.86
C GLY A 31 6.75 3.78 -0.15
N GLU A 32 7.65 4.61 -0.70
CA GLU A 32 7.87 5.97 -0.20
C GLU A 32 6.66 6.88 -0.52
N HIS A 33 6.08 6.72 -1.70
CA HIS A 33 4.88 7.48 -2.07
C HIS A 33 3.67 7.12 -1.21
N ASP A 34 3.46 5.83 -0.91
CA ASP A 34 2.43 5.36 0.04
C ASP A 34 2.61 6.03 1.41
N ARG A 35 3.85 6.13 1.92
CA ARG A 35 4.13 6.74 3.21
C ARG A 35 3.72 8.22 3.23
N ARG A 36 4.12 8.97 2.23
CA ARG A 36 3.82 10.42 2.15
C ARG A 36 2.36 10.70 1.94
N TYR A 37 1.70 9.90 1.12
CA TYR A 37 0.28 10.05 0.84
C TYR A 37 -0.58 9.75 2.07
N TYR A 38 -0.36 8.58 2.71
CA TYR A 38 -1.23 8.10 3.78
C TYR A 38 -0.83 8.55 5.18
N GLN A 39 0.41 9.00 5.40
CA GLN A 39 0.92 9.32 6.73
C GLN A 39 1.27 10.79 6.94
N GLU A 40 1.72 11.49 5.90
CA GLU A 40 2.21 12.87 6.03
C GLU A 40 1.22 13.90 5.47
N GLU A 41 0.11 13.45 4.84
CA GLU A 41 -0.85 14.32 4.12
C GLU A 41 -0.14 15.27 3.12
N ALA A 42 1.08 14.92 2.72
CA ALA A 42 1.97 15.67 1.82
C ALA A 42 2.37 14.76 0.63
N PRO A 43 1.44 14.46 -0.28
CA PRO A 43 1.74 13.65 -1.46
C PRO A 43 2.85 14.28 -2.29
N SER A 44 3.77 13.45 -2.77
CA SER A 44 4.97 13.88 -3.49
C SER A 44 5.06 13.40 -4.95
N VAL A 45 4.06 12.65 -5.43
CA VAL A 45 3.85 12.31 -6.86
C VAL A 45 2.39 12.41 -7.22
N SER A 46 2.08 12.55 -8.51
CA SER A 46 0.71 12.54 -9.01
C SER A 46 0.12 11.12 -9.05
N ASP A 47 -1.21 10.96 -8.95
CA ASP A 47 -1.87 9.64 -9.03
C ASP A 47 -1.53 8.91 -10.33
N ALA A 48 -1.46 9.57 -11.49
CA ALA A 48 -1.09 8.91 -12.74
C ALA A 48 0.38 8.47 -12.74
N ALA A 49 1.29 9.23 -12.13
CA ALA A 49 2.66 8.80 -11.99
C ALA A 49 2.76 7.63 -11.00
N TYR A 50 2.07 7.72 -9.88
CA TYR A 50 1.94 6.62 -8.93
C TYR A 50 1.30 5.38 -9.59
N ASP A 51 0.20 5.58 -10.30
CA ASP A 51 -0.49 4.52 -11.02
C ASP A 51 0.33 3.97 -12.20
N ALA A 52 1.15 4.80 -12.86
CA ALA A 52 2.09 4.34 -13.88
C ALA A 52 3.19 3.45 -13.28
N LEU A 53 3.74 3.83 -12.13
CA LEU A 53 4.69 3.00 -11.40
C LEU A 53 4.04 1.68 -10.97
N ARG A 54 2.81 1.72 -10.48
CA ARG A 54 2.07 0.51 -10.09
C ARG A 54 1.78 -0.40 -11.27
N ARG A 55 1.27 0.16 -12.39
CA ARG A 55 1.04 -0.62 -13.62
C ARG A 55 2.30 -1.28 -14.11
N ARG A 56 3.41 -0.53 -14.15
CA ARG A 56 4.68 -1.09 -14.57
C ARG A 56 5.13 -2.22 -13.64
N ASN A 57 4.95 -2.06 -12.32
CA ASN A 57 5.22 -3.11 -11.35
C ASN A 57 4.36 -4.36 -11.62
N GLU A 58 3.06 -4.17 -11.76
CA GLU A 58 2.09 -5.25 -12.00
C GLU A 58 2.33 -5.95 -13.35
N ALA A 59 2.65 -5.20 -14.41
CA ALA A 59 2.97 -5.76 -15.72
C ALA A 59 4.25 -6.62 -15.71
N ILE A 60 5.27 -6.17 -14.96
CA ILE A 60 6.50 -6.95 -14.80
C ILE A 60 6.22 -8.20 -13.95
N GLU A 61 5.46 -8.09 -12.88
CA GLU A 61 5.05 -9.23 -12.04
C GLU A 61 4.20 -10.24 -12.79
N ALA A 62 3.31 -9.79 -13.67
CA ALA A 62 2.50 -10.66 -14.52
C ALA A 62 3.35 -11.44 -15.52
N ARG A 63 4.38 -10.80 -16.09
CA ARG A 63 5.30 -11.45 -17.02
C ARG A 63 6.29 -12.38 -16.34
N PHE A 64 6.74 -12.05 -15.14
CA PHE A 64 7.70 -12.80 -14.34
C PHE A 64 7.14 -13.13 -12.95
N PRO A 65 6.15 -14.03 -12.82
CA PRO A 65 5.47 -14.30 -11.56
C PRO A 65 6.40 -14.78 -10.42
N HIS A 66 7.49 -15.46 -10.79
CA HIS A 66 8.50 -15.93 -9.83
C HIS A 66 9.41 -14.82 -9.28
N LEU A 67 9.37 -13.61 -9.87
CA LEU A 67 10.10 -12.43 -9.39
C LEU A 67 9.23 -11.52 -8.51
N VAL A 68 7.97 -11.88 -8.24
CA VAL A 68 7.09 -11.08 -7.38
C VAL A 68 7.71 -10.92 -6.01
N ARG A 69 7.98 -9.69 -5.64
CA ARG A 69 8.69 -9.34 -4.41
C ARG A 69 7.73 -9.37 -3.21
N PRO A 70 8.22 -9.76 -2.03
CA PRO A 70 7.43 -9.71 -0.80
C PRO A 70 7.01 -8.29 -0.40
N ASP A 71 7.86 -7.30 -0.70
CA ASP A 71 7.62 -5.87 -0.46
C ASP A 71 6.90 -5.19 -1.63
N SER A 72 6.36 -5.96 -2.58
CA SER A 72 5.68 -5.42 -3.75
C SER A 72 4.53 -4.50 -3.35
N PRO A 73 4.43 -3.33 -3.99
CA PRO A 73 3.28 -2.45 -3.86
C PRO A 73 1.95 -3.14 -4.20
N SER A 74 1.96 -4.17 -5.05
CA SER A 74 0.77 -4.96 -5.38
C SER A 74 0.14 -5.68 -4.17
N ARG A 75 0.83 -5.72 -3.03
CA ARG A 75 0.41 -6.41 -1.80
C ARG A 75 0.04 -5.47 -0.63
N ARG A 76 0.02 -4.14 -0.84
CA ARG A 76 -0.27 -3.16 0.22
C ARG A 76 -1.54 -2.37 -0.03
N VAL A 77 -2.26 -2.01 1.03
CA VAL A 77 -3.44 -1.13 1.01
C VAL A 77 -3.32 -0.08 2.11
N GLY A 78 -3.32 1.21 1.74
CA GLY A 78 -3.42 2.33 2.68
C GLY A 78 -2.33 2.44 3.76
N ALA A 79 -2.53 3.35 4.71
CA ALA A 79 -1.66 3.59 5.86
C ALA A 79 -2.26 3.04 7.17
N ALA A 80 -1.40 2.75 8.17
CA ALA A 80 -1.85 2.42 9.51
C ALA A 80 -2.64 3.57 10.15
N PRO A 81 -3.61 3.30 11.08
CA PRO A 81 -4.44 4.30 11.75
C PRO A 81 -3.64 5.36 12.52
N ALA A 82 -4.22 6.55 12.70
CA ALA A 82 -3.63 7.59 13.54
C ALA A 82 -3.73 7.22 15.04
N ALA A 83 -2.68 7.52 15.82
CA ALA A 83 -2.60 7.15 17.23
C ALA A 83 -3.69 7.79 18.12
N LYS A 84 -4.43 8.80 17.61
CA LYS A 84 -5.47 9.57 18.33
C LYS A 84 -6.88 8.96 18.28
N PHE A 85 -7.09 7.99 17.40
CA PHE A 85 -8.35 7.27 17.26
C PHE A 85 -8.15 5.83 17.72
N ALA A 86 -9.20 5.23 18.30
CA ALA A 86 -9.21 3.80 18.55
C ALA A 86 -9.05 3.02 17.23
N GLU A 87 -8.40 1.88 17.28
CA GLU A 87 -8.23 1.01 16.14
C GLU A 87 -9.47 0.11 15.96
N VAL A 88 -9.90 -0.04 14.71
CA VAL A 88 -10.98 -0.96 14.30
C VAL A 88 -10.43 -1.93 13.28
N ARG A 89 -10.47 -3.23 13.61
CA ARG A 89 -10.10 -4.29 12.68
C ARG A 89 -11.27 -4.60 11.75
N HIS A 90 -11.07 -4.51 10.43
CA HIS A 90 -12.07 -4.88 9.44
C HIS A 90 -12.29 -6.41 9.41
N ALA A 91 -13.54 -6.86 9.55
CA ALA A 91 -13.89 -8.27 9.45
C ALA A 91 -13.55 -8.84 8.05
N VAL A 92 -13.80 -8.04 7.02
CA VAL A 92 -13.36 -8.29 5.63
C VAL A 92 -12.41 -7.16 5.24
N PRO A 93 -11.18 -7.43 4.76
CA PRO A 93 -10.23 -6.38 4.40
C PRO A 93 -10.78 -5.38 3.38
N MET A 94 -10.45 -4.09 3.54
CA MET A 94 -10.77 -3.02 2.58
C MET A 94 -9.64 -2.92 1.55
N LEU A 95 -9.82 -3.57 0.41
CA LEU A 95 -8.80 -3.71 -0.61
C LEU A 95 -8.75 -2.52 -1.59
N SER A 96 -7.64 -2.38 -2.31
CA SER A 96 -7.50 -1.44 -3.42
C SER A 96 -8.07 -2.04 -4.70
N LEU A 97 -8.27 -1.21 -5.74
CA LEU A 97 -8.61 -1.64 -7.09
C LEU A 97 -7.35 -1.69 -7.96
N GLY A 98 -7.33 -2.60 -8.93
CA GLY A 98 -6.41 -2.51 -10.07
C GLY A 98 -6.79 -1.30 -10.93
N ASN A 99 -5.84 -0.78 -11.71
CA ASN A 99 -6.05 0.38 -12.57
C ASN A 99 -6.01 -0.01 -14.05
N ALA A 100 -6.87 0.62 -14.84
CA ALA A 100 -6.85 0.70 -16.29
C ALA A 100 -6.72 2.18 -16.68
N PHE A 101 -6.10 2.45 -17.83
CA PHE A 101 -5.91 3.81 -18.33
C PHE A 101 -6.23 3.93 -19.82
N ALA A 102 -6.36 2.79 -20.49
CA ALA A 102 -6.71 2.68 -21.90
C ALA A 102 -7.82 1.65 -22.10
N ALA A 103 -8.49 1.72 -23.25
CA ALA A 103 -9.53 0.76 -23.62
C ALA A 103 -8.99 -0.69 -23.68
N GLU A 104 -7.74 -0.84 -24.07
CA GLU A 104 -7.04 -2.12 -24.16
C GLU A 104 -6.88 -2.77 -22.78
N ASP A 105 -6.60 -1.97 -21.73
CA ASP A 105 -6.50 -2.46 -20.35
C ASP A 105 -7.86 -2.99 -19.87
N VAL A 106 -8.96 -2.33 -20.25
CA VAL A 106 -10.33 -2.76 -19.94
C VAL A 106 -10.66 -4.07 -20.66
N ALA A 107 -10.31 -4.18 -21.95
CA ALA A 107 -10.49 -5.40 -22.74
C ALA A 107 -9.69 -6.57 -22.12
N GLU A 108 -8.44 -6.33 -21.74
CA GLU A 108 -7.60 -7.33 -21.07
C GLU A 108 -8.19 -7.76 -19.71
N PHE A 109 -8.74 -6.82 -18.93
CA PHE A 109 -9.45 -7.14 -17.69
C PHE A 109 -10.64 -8.08 -17.93
N VAL A 110 -11.51 -7.77 -18.89
CA VAL A 110 -12.66 -8.60 -19.25
C VAL A 110 -12.20 -9.99 -19.71
N ASN A 111 -11.15 -10.05 -20.54
CA ASN A 111 -10.57 -11.30 -21.02
C ASN A 111 -9.97 -12.14 -19.88
N ARG A 112 -9.32 -11.52 -18.89
CA ARG A 112 -8.81 -12.21 -17.69
C ARG A 112 -9.95 -12.80 -16.87
N VAL A 113 -11.04 -12.07 -16.67
CA VAL A 113 -12.24 -12.54 -15.96
C VAL A 113 -12.80 -13.76 -16.68
N ARG A 114 -13.03 -13.69 -17.99
CA ARG A 114 -13.56 -14.81 -18.82
C ARG A 114 -12.64 -16.03 -18.74
N ARG A 115 -11.34 -15.84 -18.91
CA ARG A 115 -10.33 -16.91 -18.86
C ARG A 115 -10.31 -17.60 -17.50
N PHE A 116 -10.33 -16.81 -16.41
CA PHE A 116 -10.32 -17.35 -15.05
C PHE A 116 -11.53 -18.23 -14.76
N LEU A 117 -12.72 -17.78 -15.17
CA LEU A 117 -14.01 -18.45 -14.96
C LEU A 117 -14.30 -19.53 -16.01
N ARG A 118 -13.46 -19.67 -17.06
CA ARG A 118 -13.69 -20.54 -18.23
C ARG A 118 -15.01 -20.26 -18.95
N LEU A 119 -15.41 -18.99 -19.03
CA LEU A 119 -16.63 -18.59 -19.74
C LEU A 119 -16.39 -18.61 -21.25
N ALA A 120 -17.34 -19.17 -22.01
CA ALA A 120 -17.35 -19.07 -23.46
C ALA A 120 -17.52 -17.62 -23.93
N ALA A 121 -17.08 -17.33 -25.18
CA ALA A 121 -17.14 -15.98 -25.73
C ALA A 121 -18.58 -15.42 -25.75
N GLU A 122 -19.56 -16.28 -26.00
CA GLU A 122 -20.99 -15.97 -26.12
C GLU A 122 -21.71 -15.92 -24.77
N GLU A 123 -21.05 -16.38 -23.70
CA GLU A 123 -21.67 -16.40 -22.37
C GLU A 123 -21.76 -14.97 -21.81
N ARG A 124 -22.95 -14.62 -21.31
CA ARG A 124 -23.23 -13.27 -20.81
C ARG A 124 -22.43 -12.97 -19.55
N LEU A 125 -21.72 -11.84 -19.58
CA LEU A 125 -20.95 -11.32 -18.45
C LEU A 125 -21.23 -9.84 -18.33
N ASP A 126 -22.05 -9.47 -17.36
CA ASP A 126 -22.48 -8.10 -17.10
C ASP A 126 -21.56 -7.45 -16.05
N PHE A 127 -21.40 -6.14 -16.19
CA PHE A 127 -20.64 -5.30 -15.27
C PHE A 127 -21.50 -4.13 -14.82
N THR A 128 -21.41 -3.74 -13.55
CA THR A 128 -21.78 -2.38 -13.14
C THR A 128 -20.64 -1.44 -13.47
N ALA A 129 -20.98 -0.26 -13.98
CA ALA A 129 -20.09 0.87 -14.20
C ALA A 129 -20.56 2.06 -13.36
N GLU A 130 -19.68 2.65 -12.56
CA GLU A 130 -19.99 3.75 -11.65
C GLU A 130 -18.87 4.79 -11.62
N PRO A 131 -19.15 6.10 -11.39
CA PRO A 131 -18.12 7.11 -11.19
C PRO A 131 -17.26 6.78 -9.97
N LYS A 132 -15.95 6.95 -10.11
CA LYS A 132 -14.99 6.79 -9.02
C LYS A 132 -14.86 8.10 -8.26
N ILE A 133 -15.57 8.19 -7.14
CA ILE A 133 -15.58 9.38 -6.30
C ILE A 133 -14.20 9.58 -5.69
N ASP A 134 -13.73 10.82 -5.70
CA ASP A 134 -12.46 11.21 -5.11
C ASP A 134 -12.66 11.77 -3.69
N GLY A 135 -12.58 10.88 -2.70
CA GLY A 135 -12.86 11.17 -1.30
C GLY A 135 -12.06 10.28 -0.34
N LEU A 136 -12.68 9.93 0.78
CA LEU A 136 -12.15 9.03 1.80
C LEU A 136 -13.06 7.82 1.98
N SER A 137 -12.54 6.62 1.77
CA SER A 137 -13.30 5.37 1.98
C SER A 137 -13.60 5.16 3.46
N CYS A 138 -14.86 4.82 3.74
CA CYS A 138 -15.36 4.56 5.08
C CYS A 138 -16.17 3.27 5.13
N SER A 139 -15.98 2.47 6.17
CA SER A 139 -16.75 1.28 6.49
C SER A 139 -17.71 1.56 7.64
N LEU A 140 -18.97 1.17 7.50
CA LEU A 140 -20.08 1.43 8.42
C LEU A 140 -20.66 0.08 8.85
N ARG A 141 -20.48 -0.30 10.11
CA ARG A 141 -21.00 -1.56 10.67
C ARG A 141 -22.32 -1.33 11.37
N TYR A 142 -23.31 -2.13 11.01
CA TYR A 142 -24.63 -2.16 11.62
C TYR A 142 -24.88 -3.53 12.24
N GLU A 143 -25.49 -3.54 13.43
CA GLU A 143 -25.95 -4.74 14.12
C GLU A 143 -27.40 -4.55 14.54
N GLY A 144 -28.27 -5.50 14.23
CA GLY A 144 -29.73 -5.34 14.41
C GLY A 144 -30.29 -4.08 13.72
N GLY A 145 -29.66 -3.67 12.64
CA GLY A 145 -29.99 -2.46 11.88
C GLY A 145 -29.52 -1.13 12.50
N ALA A 146 -28.87 -1.12 13.65
CA ALA A 146 -28.33 0.09 14.28
C ALA A 146 -26.85 0.28 13.95
N LEU A 147 -26.40 1.50 13.67
CA LEU A 147 -24.98 1.84 13.46
C LEU A 147 -24.21 1.65 14.77
N VAL A 148 -23.31 0.67 14.82
CA VAL A 148 -22.48 0.38 15.99
C VAL A 148 -21.09 0.90 15.85
N ASN A 149 -20.51 0.86 14.63
CA ASN A 149 -19.14 1.26 14.38
C ASN A 149 -18.97 1.87 12.99
N ALA A 150 -18.06 2.84 12.85
CA ALA A 150 -17.61 3.38 11.58
C ALA A 150 -16.09 3.53 11.59
N ALA A 151 -15.43 3.09 10.52
CA ALA A 151 -13.97 3.10 10.45
C ALA A 151 -13.46 3.62 9.10
N THR A 152 -12.32 4.31 9.11
CA THR A 152 -11.58 4.61 7.89
C THR A 152 -10.96 3.33 7.32
N ARG A 153 -10.55 3.35 6.04
CA ARG A 153 -9.89 2.20 5.43
C ARG A 153 -8.59 1.81 6.17
N GLY A 154 -7.85 2.79 6.68
CA GLY A 154 -6.55 2.56 7.29
C GLY A 154 -5.56 1.89 6.33
N ASP A 155 -4.93 0.81 6.78
CA ASP A 155 -4.03 -0.04 5.98
C ASP A 155 -4.78 -1.16 5.21
N GLY A 156 -6.11 -1.13 5.28
CA GLY A 156 -7.02 -2.12 4.69
C GLY A 156 -7.38 -3.27 5.63
N VAL A 157 -6.65 -3.49 6.71
CA VAL A 157 -6.92 -4.49 7.76
C VAL A 157 -7.40 -3.81 9.03
N VAL A 158 -6.78 -2.69 9.38
CA VAL A 158 -7.09 -1.89 10.58
C VAL A 158 -7.31 -0.44 10.15
N GLY A 159 -8.44 0.14 10.53
CA GLY A 159 -8.82 1.53 10.31
C GLY A 159 -8.92 2.32 11.60
N GLU A 160 -9.16 3.62 11.50
CA GLU A 160 -9.40 4.52 12.63
C GLU A 160 -10.90 4.55 12.95
N ASP A 161 -11.26 4.46 14.22
CA ASP A 161 -12.65 4.59 14.67
C ASP A 161 -13.11 6.04 14.51
N VAL A 162 -14.00 6.27 13.56
CA VAL A 162 -14.63 7.57 13.28
C VAL A 162 -16.12 7.57 13.57
N THR A 163 -16.60 6.65 14.41
CA THR A 163 -18.02 6.44 14.69
C THR A 163 -18.71 7.71 15.17
N ALA A 164 -18.10 8.42 16.12
CA ALA A 164 -18.66 9.66 16.66
C ALA A 164 -18.78 10.75 15.58
N ASN A 165 -17.79 10.84 14.67
CA ASN A 165 -17.75 11.79 13.57
C ASN A 165 -18.84 11.44 12.54
N VAL A 166 -18.92 10.17 12.12
CA VAL A 166 -19.92 9.68 11.16
C VAL A 166 -21.36 9.91 11.66
N ARG A 167 -21.60 9.77 12.95
CA ARG A 167 -22.93 10.04 13.54
C ARG A 167 -23.38 11.49 13.38
N THR A 168 -22.48 12.42 13.08
CA THR A 168 -22.84 13.81 12.79
C THR A 168 -23.28 14.04 11.33
N MET A 169 -23.06 13.04 10.45
CA MET A 169 -23.37 13.14 9.01
C MET A 169 -24.83 12.74 8.74
N GLY A 170 -25.64 13.70 8.29
CA GLY A 170 -27.06 13.48 8.06
C GLY A 170 -27.42 12.50 6.91
N GLU A 171 -26.48 12.24 6.00
CA GLU A 171 -26.68 11.30 4.88
C GLU A 171 -26.47 9.83 5.27
N ILE A 172 -25.86 9.57 6.42
CA ILE A 172 -25.63 8.20 6.90
C ILE A 172 -26.71 7.83 7.91
N PRO A 173 -27.54 6.81 7.63
CA PRO A 173 -28.62 6.44 8.53
C PRO A 173 -28.05 5.83 9.82
N HIS A 174 -28.48 6.33 10.99
CA HIS A 174 -28.14 5.71 12.26
C HIS A 174 -28.86 4.37 12.48
N ARG A 175 -29.95 4.16 11.74
CA ARG A 175 -30.70 2.90 11.69
C ARG A 175 -31.14 2.61 10.29
N LEU A 176 -30.86 1.38 9.82
CA LEU A 176 -31.23 0.92 8.48
C LEU A 176 -32.75 0.81 8.34
N ARG A 177 -33.25 1.13 7.16
CA ARG A 177 -34.67 1.07 6.80
C ARG A 177 -34.99 -0.27 6.14
N GLY A 178 -36.22 -0.75 6.29
CA GLY A 178 -36.72 -1.97 5.61
C GLY A 178 -37.04 -3.11 6.57
N LYS A 179 -37.75 -4.14 6.04
CA LYS A 179 -38.19 -5.30 6.82
C LYS A 179 -37.21 -6.47 6.85
N SER A 180 -36.26 -6.51 5.91
CA SER A 180 -35.26 -7.58 5.77
C SER A 180 -33.84 -6.97 5.85
N VAL A 181 -33.51 -6.50 7.03
CA VAL A 181 -32.16 -5.99 7.32
C VAL A 181 -31.35 -7.16 7.88
N PRO A 182 -30.16 -7.46 7.35
CA PRO A 182 -29.26 -8.46 7.94
C PRO A 182 -28.91 -8.13 9.38
N ASP A 183 -28.76 -9.17 10.22
CA ASP A 183 -28.38 -8.99 11.64
C ASP A 183 -27.02 -8.29 11.78
N VAL A 184 -26.07 -8.65 10.91
CA VAL A 184 -24.79 -7.97 10.74
C VAL A 184 -24.69 -7.46 9.31
N CYS A 185 -24.39 -6.18 9.15
CA CYS A 185 -24.27 -5.53 7.86
C CYS A 185 -23.15 -4.48 7.90
N GLU A 186 -22.14 -4.64 7.06
CA GLU A 186 -21.06 -3.67 6.87
C GLU A 186 -21.20 -3.01 5.50
N VAL A 187 -21.58 -1.73 5.47
CA VAL A 187 -21.72 -0.92 4.25
C VAL A 187 -20.45 -0.09 4.05
N ARG A 188 -19.92 -0.08 2.84
CA ARG A 188 -18.74 0.70 2.45
C ARG A 188 -19.08 1.75 1.44
N GLY A 189 -18.51 2.92 1.60
CA GLY A 189 -18.75 4.05 0.71
C GLY A 189 -17.63 5.07 0.77
N GLU A 190 -17.80 6.14 -0.01
CA GLU A 190 -16.87 7.25 -0.06
C GLU A 190 -17.48 8.47 0.63
N VAL A 191 -16.73 9.04 1.58
CA VAL A 191 -17.02 10.34 2.19
C VAL A 191 -16.36 11.41 1.34
N TYR A 192 -17.12 12.42 0.93
CA TYR A 192 -16.64 13.46 0.03
C TYR A 192 -17.25 14.84 0.35
N LEU A 193 -16.73 15.89 -0.29
CA LEU A 193 -17.29 17.22 -0.31
C LEU A 193 -17.73 17.60 -1.74
N SER A 194 -18.90 18.21 -1.88
CA SER A 194 -19.28 18.80 -3.16
C SER A 194 -18.49 20.09 -3.44
N HIS A 195 -18.37 20.47 -4.71
CA HIS A 195 -17.70 21.72 -5.10
C HIS A 195 -18.36 22.95 -4.44
N ALA A 196 -19.69 22.98 -4.39
CA ALA A 196 -20.43 24.07 -3.74
C ALA A 196 -20.14 24.14 -2.23
N ASP A 197 -20.15 22.99 -1.55
CA ASP A 197 -19.88 22.91 -0.12
C ASP A 197 -18.43 23.29 0.20
N PHE A 198 -17.48 22.85 -0.62
CA PHE A 198 -16.06 23.20 -0.50
C PHE A 198 -15.82 24.70 -0.70
N ALA A 199 -16.44 25.30 -1.72
CA ALA A 199 -16.33 26.73 -1.96
C ALA A 199 -16.92 27.56 -0.79
N ALA A 200 -18.09 27.17 -0.28
CA ALA A 200 -18.72 27.80 0.87
C ALA A 200 -17.86 27.70 2.15
N LEU A 201 -17.24 26.52 2.36
CA LEU A 201 -16.32 26.28 3.47
C LEU A 201 -15.10 27.21 3.36
N ASN A 202 -14.48 27.31 2.19
CA ASN A 202 -13.32 28.18 1.97
C ASN A 202 -13.67 29.68 2.10
N ALA A 203 -14.85 30.10 1.63
CA ALA A 203 -15.31 31.47 1.83
C ALA A 203 -15.46 31.80 3.33
N ARG A 204 -15.94 30.86 4.16
CA ARG A 204 -16.02 31.03 5.60
C ARG A 204 -14.62 31.11 6.24
N GLN A 205 -13.68 30.25 5.86
CA GLN A 205 -12.29 30.28 6.34
C GLN A 205 -11.63 31.63 6.03
N ALA A 206 -11.75 32.11 4.80
CA ALA A 206 -11.22 33.40 4.38
C ALA A 206 -11.80 34.57 5.19
N LYS A 207 -13.14 34.55 5.45
CA LYS A 207 -13.82 35.57 6.25
C LYS A 207 -13.33 35.58 7.69
N GLU A 208 -12.97 34.42 8.24
CA GLU A 208 -12.45 34.25 9.59
C GLU A 208 -10.92 34.46 9.67
N GLY A 209 -10.26 34.85 8.58
CA GLY A 209 -8.80 35.03 8.52
C GLY A 209 -8.00 33.76 8.70
N ARG A 210 -8.62 32.58 8.46
CA ARG A 210 -7.99 31.28 8.56
C ARG A 210 -7.48 30.82 7.20
N GLN A 211 -6.54 29.88 7.20
CA GLN A 211 -6.04 29.26 5.99
C GLN A 211 -7.16 28.54 5.22
N VAL A 212 -7.26 28.78 3.92
CA VAL A 212 -8.19 28.09 3.03
C VAL A 212 -7.67 26.68 2.72
N TYR A 213 -8.58 25.77 2.48
CA TYR A 213 -8.26 24.39 2.12
C TYR A 213 -7.86 24.28 0.66
N ALA A 214 -6.94 23.36 0.35
CA ALA A 214 -6.36 23.21 -0.97
C ALA A 214 -7.24 22.41 -1.96
N ASN A 215 -7.88 21.33 -1.49
CA ASN A 215 -8.74 20.50 -2.34
C ASN A 215 -9.87 19.83 -1.55
N PRO A 216 -10.97 19.41 -2.21
CA PRO A 216 -12.13 18.79 -1.56
C PRO A 216 -11.79 17.46 -0.87
N ARG A 217 -10.99 16.59 -1.47
CA ARG A 217 -10.65 15.27 -0.96
C ARG A 217 -9.92 15.33 0.38
N ASN A 218 -8.80 16.05 0.44
CA ASN A 218 -8.03 16.19 1.70
C ASN A 218 -8.84 16.92 2.76
N THR A 219 -9.67 17.87 2.35
CA THR A 219 -10.59 18.56 3.27
C THR A 219 -11.65 17.60 3.82
N ALA A 220 -12.19 16.71 3.02
CA ALA A 220 -13.13 15.69 3.47
C ALA A 220 -12.45 14.72 4.44
N ALA A 221 -11.25 14.23 4.10
CA ALA A 221 -10.47 13.33 4.94
C ALA A 221 -10.11 13.97 6.29
N GLY A 222 -9.57 15.20 6.30
CA GLY A 222 -9.26 15.94 7.51
C GLY A 222 -10.50 16.30 8.33
N SER A 223 -11.63 16.59 7.67
CA SER A 223 -12.90 16.90 8.35
C SER A 223 -13.54 15.68 9.02
N LEU A 224 -13.42 14.50 8.43
CA LEU A 224 -13.91 13.26 9.05
C LEU A 224 -13.01 12.81 10.22
N ARG A 225 -11.72 13.09 10.15
CA ARG A 225 -10.72 12.68 11.14
C ARG A 225 -10.44 13.75 12.19
N GLN A 226 -11.48 14.47 12.65
CA GLN A 226 -11.38 15.42 13.76
C GLN A 226 -11.56 14.71 15.09
N LEU A 227 -10.69 15.01 16.06
CA LEU A 227 -10.81 14.47 17.42
C LEU A 227 -12.11 14.89 18.10
N ASP A 228 -12.54 16.13 17.86
CA ASP A 228 -13.83 16.65 18.31
C ASP A 228 -14.89 16.47 17.21
N PRO A 229 -15.87 15.57 17.39
CA PRO A 229 -16.96 15.38 16.44
C PRO A 229 -17.80 16.64 16.18
N ALA A 230 -17.81 17.61 17.10
CA ALA A 230 -18.50 18.87 16.90
C ALA A 230 -17.90 19.67 15.74
N ILE A 231 -16.60 19.55 15.49
CA ILE A 231 -15.95 20.17 14.33
C ILE A 231 -16.44 19.47 13.05
N THR A 232 -16.49 18.14 13.02
CA THR A 232 -17.04 17.37 11.88
C THR A 232 -18.49 17.76 11.60
N ALA A 233 -19.31 17.96 12.62
CA ALA A 233 -20.70 18.39 12.50
C ALA A 233 -20.87 19.74 11.77
N THR A 234 -19.85 20.59 11.78
CA THR A 234 -19.85 21.87 11.04
C THR A 234 -19.45 21.72 9.56
N ARG A 235 -19.06 20.52 9.14
CA ARG A 235 -18.58 20.21 7.80
C ARG A 235 -19.69 19.55 6.99
N PRO A 236 -20.01 20.02 5.79
CA PRO A 236 -21.07 19.45 4.94
C PRO A 236 -20.58 18.20 4.19
N LEU A 237 -20.10 17.20 4.96
CA LEU A 237 -19.64 15.92 4.40
C LEU A 237 -20.80 15.14 3.82
N LYS A 238 -20.57 14.53 2.67
CA LYS A 238 -21.51 13.69 1.92
C LYS A 238 -21.00 12.27 1.80
N PHE A 239 -21.88 11.33 1.44
CA PHE A 239 -21.57 9.90 1.38
C PHE A 239 -22.23 9.24 0.17
N PHE A 240 -21.50 8.35 -0.53
CA PHE A 240 -22.07 7.39 -1.48
C PHE A 240 -21.69 5.97 -1.10
N ALA A 241 -22.69 5.12 -0.90
CA ALA A 241 -22.48 3.68 -0.70
C ALA A 241 -22.16 3.00 -2.03
N TYR A 242 -21.13 2.14 -2.08
CA TYR A 242 -20.71 1.46 -3.32
C TYR A 242 -20.31 -0.02 -3.13
N ALA A 243 -20.13 -0.48 -1.91
CA ALA A 243 -19.71 -1.85 -1.61
C ALA A 243 -20.12 -2.26 -0.18
N TRP A 244 -19.75 -3.47 0.21
CA TRP A 244 -20.00 -4.02 1.54
C TRP A 244 -18.79 -4.81 2.04
N GLY A 245 -18.78 -5.09 3.33
CA GLY A 245 -17.87 -5.99 4.00
C GLY A 245 -18.60 -7.25 4.49
N GLU A 246 -18.61 -7.44 5.82
CA GLU A 246 -19.33 -8.57 6.43
C GLU A 246 -20.85 -8.40 6.31
N MET A 247 -21.52 -9.46 5.87
CA MET A 247 -22.97 -9.57 5.79
C MET A 247 -23.43 -10.91 6.36
N SER A 248 -24.33 -10.92 7.34
CA SER A 248 -24.91 -12.16 7.88
C SER A 248 -25.83 -12.84 6.87
N GLN A 249 -26.43 -12.06 5.97
CA GLN A 249 -27.25 -12.51 4.85
C GLN A 249 -27.13 -11.52 3.70
N MET A 250 -26.91 -12.02 2.48
CA MET A 250 -26.86 -11.18 1.28
C MET A 250 -28.28 -10.77 0.86
N PRO A 251 -28.58 -9.46 0.77
CA PRO A 251 -29.89 -8.97 0.35
C PRO A 251 -30.19 -9.09 -1.15
N ALA A 252 -29.17 -9.33 -1.97
CA ALA A 252 -29.25 -9.49 -3.41
C ALA A 252 -28.13 -10.41 -3.92
N ASP A 253 -28.27 -10.88 -5.15
CA ASP A 253 -27.33 -11.76 -5.86
C ASP A 253 -26.51 -11.05 -6.95
N THR A 254 -26.72 -9.73 -7.11
CA THR A 254 -26.00 -8.88 -8.06
C THR A 254 -25.49 -7.60 -7.40
N GLN A 255 -24.41 -7.03 -7.97
CA GLN A 255 -23.83 -5.75 -7.54
C GLN A 255 -24.86 -4.61 -7.62
N LEU A 256 -25.57 -4.52 -8.74
CA LEU A 256 -26.63 -3.52 -8.91
C LEU A 256 -27.77 -3.74 -7.90
N GLY A 257 -28.15 -4.99 -7.67
CA GLY A 257 -29.16 -5.35 -6.66
C GLY A 257 -28.76 -4.91 -5.25
N MET A 258 -27.49 -5.03 -4.89
CA MET A 258 -26.94 -4.53 -3.61
C MET A 258 -27.00 -3.00 -3.54
N LEU A 259 -26.65 -2.27 -4.60
CA LEU A 259 -26.76 -0.80 -4.63
C LEU A 259 -28.22 -0.35 -4.48
N GLN A 260 -29.15 -1.04 -5.13
CA GLN A 260 -30.60 -0.79 -4.96
C GLN A 260 -31.06 -1.08 -3.53
N TRP A 261 -30.52 -2.11 -2.90
CA TRP A 261 -30.81 -2.42 -1.50
C TRP A 261 -30.26 -1.31 -0.58
N PHE A 262 -29.01 -0.82 -0.78
CA PHE A 262 -28.47 0.31 -0.03
C PHE A 262 -29.38 1.53 -0.10
N LYS A 263 -29.89 1.86 -1.29
CA LYS A 263 -30.84 2.97 -1.48
C LYS A 263 -32.11 2.76 -0.65
N ARG A 264 -32.69 1.54 -0.65
CA ARG A 264 -33.85 1.20 0.18
C ARG A 264 -33.53 1.22 1.67
N ALA A 265 -32.32 0.84 2.06
CA ALA A 265 -31.85 0.87 3.45
C ALA A 265 -31.58 2.29 3.97
N GLY A 266 -31.58 3.29 3.09
CA GLY A 266 -31.49 4.70 3.44
C GLY A 266 -30.15 5.38 3.08
N PHE A 267 -29.27 4.71 2.33
CA PHE A 267 -28.01 5.31 1.87
C PHE A 267 -28.17 6.00 0.52
N PRO A 268 -27.49 7.14 0.31
CA PRO A 268 -27.24 7.64 -1.01
C PRO A 268 -26.36 6.66 -1.82
N THR A 269 -26.70 6.42 -3.07
CA THR A 269 -25.90 5.71 -4.06
C THR A 269 -25.73 6.58 -5.28
N ASN A 270 -24.65 6.41 -6.03
CA ASN A 270 -24.40 7.24 -7.20
C ASN A 270 -25.48 6.98 -8.28
N PRO A 271 -26.22 8.03 -8.72
CA PRO A 271 -27.31 7.88 -9.67
C PRO A 271 -26.84 7.52 -11.09
N LEU A 272 -25.59 7.75 -11.42
CA LEU A 272 -25.01 7.48 -12.74
C LEU A 272 -24.58 6.01 -12.92
N THR A 273 -24.73 5.17 -11.87
CA THR A 273 -24.39 3.75 -11.97
C THR A 273 -25.31 3.05 -12.96
N LYS A 274 -24.73 2.31 -13.91
CA LYS A 274 -25.47 1.52 -14.90
C LYS A 274 -24.83 0.16 -15.17
N ILE A 275 -25.59 -0.73 -15.81
CA ILE A 275 -25.10 -2.02 -16.32
C ILE A 275 -24.50 -1.81 -17.70
N CYS A 276 -23.34 -2.45 -17.94
CA CYS A 276 -22.68 -2.57 -19.22
C CYS A 276 -22.48 -4.06 -19.53
N THR A 277 -22.71 -4.45 -20.78
CA THR A 277 -22.69 -5.85 -21.24
C THR A 277 -21.50 -6.15 -22.18
N SER A 278 -20.78 -5.12 -22.58
CA SER A 278 -19.62 -5.23 -23.49
C SER A 278 -18.50 -4.26 -23.10
N VAL A 279 -17.29 -4.48 -23.64
CA VAL A 279 -16.14 -3.60 -23.47
C VAL A 279 -16.41 -2.22 -24.06
N GLU A 280 -17.10 -2.16 -25.18
CA GLU A 280 -17.46 -0.92 -25.87
C GLU A 280 -18.37 -0.05 -25.00
N GLU A 281 -19.35 -0.65 -24.33
CA GLU A 281 -20.24 0.06 -23.39
C GLU A 281 -19.49 0.56 -22.16
N LEU A 282 -18.52 -0.22 -21.62
CA LEU A 282 -17.67 0.22 -20.52
C LEU A 282 -16.82 1.43 -20.90
N VAL A 283 -16.19 1.38 -22.07
CA VAL A 283 -15.38 2.49 -22.58
C VAL A 283 -16.24 3.72 -22.94
N ALA A 284 -17.43 3.49 -23.51
CA ALA A 284 -18.37 4.57 -23.77
C ALA A 284 -18.81 5.29 -22.48
N PHE A 285 -19.09 4.53 -21.42
CA PHE A 285 -19.40 5.08 -20.10
C PHE A 285 -18.25 5.94 -19.55
N HIS A 286 -17.01 5.47 -19.65
CA HIS A 286 -15.85 6.25 -19.21
C HIS A 286 -15.80 7.61 -19.91
N ARG A 287 -15.96 7.64 -21.25
CA ARG A 287 -15.95 8.89 -22.04
C ARG A 287 -17.12 9.82 -21.70
N GLU A 288 -18.31 9.25 -21.48
CA GLU A 288 -19.49 10.00 -21.04
C GLU A 288 -19.20 10.73 -19.72
N ILE A 289 -18.73 9.99 -18.71
CA ILE A 289 -18.43 10.54 -17.38
C ILE A 289 -17.24 11.50 -17.40
N GLU A 290 -16.21 11.26 -18.23
CA GLU A 290 -15.08 12.19 -18.42
C GLU A 290 -15.56 13.52 -18.98
N THR A 291 -16.49 13.51 -19.95
CA THR A 291 -17.07 14.71 -20.55
C THR A 291 -17.93 15.49 -19.55
N GLU A 292 -18.68 14.79 -18.71
CA GLU A 292 -19.58 15.38 -17.72
C GLU A 292 -18.87 15.77 -16.41
N ARG A 293 -17.62 15.39 -16.23
CA ARG A 293 -16.84 15.53 -14.98
C ARG A 293 -16.97 16.92 -14.35
N ALA A 294 -16.87 17.98 -15.16
CA ALA A 294 -16.94 19.38 -14.68
C ALA A 294 -18.30 19.78 -14.11
N THR A 295 -19.38 19.08 -14.49
CA THR A 295 -20.77 19.41 -14.13
C THR A 295 -21.35 18.55 -13.02
N LEU A 296 -20.65 17.48 -12.60
CA LEU A 296 -21.13 16.56 -11.58
C LEU A 296 -21.26 17.19 -10.19
N GLY A 297 -20.54 18.29 -9.94
CA GLY A 297 -20.55 19.00 -8.68
C GLY A 297 -19.72 18.33 -7.56
N TYR A 298 -18.95 17.31 -7.86
CA TYR A 298 -17.97 16.65 -6.98
C TYR A 298 -16.81 16.07 -7.79
N ASP A 299 -15.68 15.85 -7.15
CA ASP A 299 -14.48 15.32 -7.81
C ASP A 299 -14.57 13.80 -8.03
N ILE A 300 -14.08 13.40 -9.20
CA ILE A 300 -13.90 12.00 -9.60
C ILE A 300 -12.55 11.82 -10.30
N ASP A 301 -11.91 10.66 -10.14
CA ASP A 301 -10.61 10.35 -10.75
C ASP A 301 -10.69 9.26 -11.82
N GLY A 302 -11.90 8.83 -12.18
CA GLY A 302 -12.18 7.80 -13.18
C GLY A 302 -13.56 7.19 -13.00
N VAL A 303 -13.70 5.95 -13.45
CA VAL A 303 -14.88 5.10 -13.26
C VAL A 303 -14.45 3.74 -12.70
N VAL A 304 -15.35 3.01 -12.08
CA VAL A 304 -15.11 1.66 -11.57
C VAL A 304 -16.03 0.67 -12.28
N TYR A 305 -15.47 -0.43 -12.75
CA TYR A 305 -16.21 -1.56 -13.30
C TYR A 305 -16.15 -2.73 -12.32
N LYS A 306 -17.30 -3.39 -12.10
CA LYS A 306 -17.41 -4.56 -11.23
C LYS A 306 -18.24 -5.61 -11.94
N VAL A 307 -17.85 -6.87 -11.89
CA VAL A 307 -18.69 -8.00 -12.35
C VAL A 307 -20.00 -7.96 -11.57
N ASP A 308 -21.14 -7.96 -12.25
CA ASP A 308 -22.45 -7.75 -11.60
C ASP A 308 -22.89 -8.95 -10.75
N ARG A 309 -22.71 -10.18 -11.21
CA ARG A 309 -23.10 -11.40 -10.49
C ARG A 309 -22.17 -11.68 -9.30
N LEU A 310 -22.74 -11.79 -8.10
CA LEU A 310 -21.98 -11.97 -6.86
C LEU A 310 -21.37 -13.37 -6.72
N ASP A 311 -22.00 -14.41 -7.27
CA ASP A 311 -21.43 -15.75 -7.32
C ASP A 311 -20.14 -15.79 -8.17
N LEU A 312 -20.10 -15.04 -9.28
CA LEU A 312 -18.88 -14.88 -10.09
C LEU A 312 -17.82 -14.05 -9.37
N GLN A 313 -18.21 -13.00 -8.63
CA GLN A 313 -17.26 -12.26 -7.79
C GLN A 313 -16.62 -13.17 -6.72
N GLN A 314 -17.40 -14.04 -6.10
CA GLN A 314 -16.93 -14.98 -5.11
C GLN A 314 -15.95 -16.01 -5.71
N ARG A 315 -16.24 -16.55 -6.88
CA ARG A 315 -15.35 -17.48 -7.62
C ARG A 315 -14.05 -16.79 -8.02
N LEU A 316 -14.11 -15.56 -8.54
CA LEU A 316 -12.95 -14.76 -8.93
C LEU A 316 -12.05 -14.44 -7.73
N GLY A 317 -12.64 -14.12 -6.58
CA GLY A 317 -11.91 -13.82 -5.36
C GLY A 317 -10.94 -12.66 -5.53
N PHE A 318 -9.84 -12.72 -4.80
CA PHE A 318 -8.85 -11.66 -4.69
C PHE A 318 -7.46 -12.17 -5.09
N VAL A 319 -6.59 -11.25 -5.49
CA VAL A 319 -5.16 -11.51 -5.65
C VAL A 319 -4.40 -10.45 -4.86
N SER A 320 -3.58 -10.91 -3.91
CA SER A 320 -2.87 -10.01 -2.98
C SER A 320 -3.84 -9.07 -2.27
N ARG A 321 -4.09 -7.88 -2.80
CA ARG A 321 -4.96 -6.85 -2.21
C ARG A 321 -5.95 -6.22 -3.20
N THR A 322 -6.11 -6.83 -4.37
CA THR A 322 -7.06 -6.36 -5.39
C THR A 322 -8.07 -7.45 -5.72
N PRO A 323 -9.36 -7.11 -5.89
CA PRO A 323 -10.34 -8.04 -6.40
C PRO A 323 -10.07 -8.34 -7.89
N ARG A 324 -10.21 -9.62 -8.30
CA ARG A 324 -10.14 -9.98 -9.72
C ARG A 324 -11.39 -9.56 -10.50
N TRP A 325 -12.46 -9.24 -9.80
CA TRP A 325 -13.77 -8.91 -10.34
C TRP A 325 -14.04 -7.42 -10.50
N ALA A 326 -13.09 -6.55 -10.14
CA ALA A 326 -13.25 -5.10 -10.27
C ALA A 326 -11.97 -4.42 -10.74
N ILE A 327 -12.13 -3.30 -11.47
CA ILE A 327 -11.04 -2.45 -11.95
C ILE A 327 -11.46 -0.98 -11.96
N ALA A 328 -10.53 -0.09 -11.69
CA ALA A 328 -10.70 1.35 -11.84
C ALA A 328 -10.12 1.82 -13.18
N HIS A 329 -10.94 2.41 -14.04
CA HIS A 329 -10.52 3.04 -15.30
C HIS A 329 -10.38 4.54 -15.06
N LYS A 330 -9.15 5.00 -14.96
CA LYS A 330 -8.83 6.36 -14.54
C LYS A 330 -8.79 7.33 -15.72
N PHE A 331 -9.05 8.60 -15.43
CA PHE A 331 -8.90 9.70 -16.41
C PHE A 331 -7.43 10.08 -16.61
N SER A 332 -7.18 10.78 -17.72
CA SER A 332 -5.85 11.33 -18.01
C SER A 332 -5.42 12.35 -16.96
N ALA A 333 -4.11 12.40 -16.69
CA ALA A 333 -3.54 13.28 -15.68
C ALA A 333 -3.45 14.74 -16.11
N GLU A 334 -3.69 15.66 -15.18
CA GLU A 334 -3.50 17.10 -15.45
C GLU A 334 -2.01 17.48 -15.49
N GLN A 335 -1.68 18.41 -16.37
CA GLN A 335 -0.34 18.94 -16.56
C GLN A 335 -0.34 20.46 -16.39
N ALA A 336 0.80 21.00 -15.96
CA ALA A 336 1.04 22.44 -15.93
C ALA A 336 2.49 22.75 -16.31
N THR A 337 2.71 24.01 -16.60
CA THR A 337 4.04 24.52 -16.97
C THR A 337 4.54 25.46 -15.86
N THR A 338 5.79 25.27 -15.43
CA THR A 338 6.41 26.09 -14.38
C THR A 338 7.92 26.20 -14.55
N LEU A 339 8.55 27.12 -13.80
CA LEU A 339 9.99 27.35 -13.81
C LEU A 339 10.70 26.53 -12.72
N VAL A 340 11.83 25.91 -13.06
CA VAL A 340 12.73 25.26 -12.10
C VAL A 340 13.61 26.31 -11.45
N GLN A 341 13.38 26.59 -10.17
CA GLN A 341 14.15 27.59 -9.39
C GLN A 341 15.45 27.01 -8.80
N ALA A 342 15.41 25.73 -8.39
CA ALA A 342 16.56 25.03 -7.84
C ALA A 342 16.37 23.50 -8.00
N ILE A 343 17.42 22.73 -7.81
CA ILE A 343 17.37 21.26 -7.70
C ILE A 343 18.08 20.88 -6.40
N ASP A 344 17.33 20.30 -5.48
CA ASP A 344 17.83 19.83 -4.18
C ASP A 344 18.08 18.31 -4.21
N ILE A 345 19.00 17.84 -3.40
CA ILE A 345 19.25 16.41 -3.22
C ILE A 345 18.78 15.98 -1.83
N GLN A 346 17.82 15.07 -1.80
CA GLN A 346 17.39 14.39 -0.57
C GLN A 346 18.15 13.07 -0.42
N VAL A 347 18.59 12.76 0.80
CA VAL A 347 19.28 11.49 1.13
C VAL A 347 18.34 10.64 1.98
N GLY A 348 17.85 9.56 1.41
CA GLY A 348 16.94 8.65 2.07
C GLY A 348 17.63 7.68 3.06
N ARG A 349 16.83 6.90 3.77
CA ARG A 349 17.26 5.90 4.76
C ARG A 349 18.32 4.91 4.24
N THR A 350 18.17 4.46 3.00
CA THR A 350 19.13 3.55 2.35
C THR A 350 20.32 4.27 1.73
N GLY A 351 20.46 5.57 1.97
CA GLY A 351 21.50 6.40 1.37
C GLY A 351 21.19 6.86 -0.05
N ALA A 352 20.06 6.48 -0.63
CA ALA A 352 19.69 6.89 -1.99
C ALA A 352 19.57 8.41 -2.09
N LEU A 353 20.21 9.00 -3.10
CA LEU A 353 20.13 10.41 -3.43
C LEU A 353 18.98 10.63 -4.40
N THR A 354 17.95 11.36 -3.97
CA THR A 354 16.79 11.68 -4.80
C THR A 354 16.81 13.18 -5.13
N PRO A 355 16.95 13.55 -6.41
CA PRO A 355 16.86 14.94 -6.82
C PRO A 355 15.42 15.42 -6.86
N VAL A 356 15.17 16.62 -6.35
CA VAL A 356 13.86 17.28 -6.30
C VAL A 356 13.99 18.68 -6.91
N ALA A 357 13.21 18.96 -7.95
CA ALA A 357 13.09 20.29 -8.52
C ALA A 357 12.26 21.17 -7.59
N ARG A 358 12.82 22.32 -7.19
CA ARG A 358 12.07 23.43 -6.59
C ARG A 358 11.48 24.25 -7.72
N LEU A 359 10.19 24.44 -7.68
CA LEU A 359 9.42 25.05 -8.77
C LEU A 359 8.85 26.40 -8.35
N GLU A 360 8.70 27.29 -9.30
CA GLU A 360 7.77 28.41 -9.13
C GLU A 360 6.38 27.82 -8.87
N PRO A 361 5.69 28.26 -7.79
CA PRO A 361 4.42 27.67 -7.42
C PRO A 361 3.38 27.76 -8.55
N VAL A 362 2.80 26.62 -8.93
CA VAL A 362 1.79 26.51 -9.98
C VAL A 362 0.66 25.59 -9.55
N THR A 363 -0.58 25.91 -9.92
CA THR A 363 -1.74 25.06 -9.60
C THR A 363 -1.86 23.94 -10.64
N VAL A 364 -1.92 22.69 -10.15
CA VAL A 364 -2.12 21.47 -10.96
C VAL A 364 -3.08 20.57 -10.20
N GLY A 365 -4.18 20.17 -10.84
CA GLY A 365 -5.19 19.32 -10.18
C GLY A 365 -5.76 19.96 -8.91
N GLY A 366 -6.01 21.27 -8.93
CA GLY A 366 -6.56 22.01 -7.79
C GLY A 366 -5.61 22.21 -6.60
N VAL A 367 -4.30 21.87 -6.74
CA VAL A 367 -3.30 22.02 -5.67
C VAL A 367 -2.12 22.85 -6.16
N VAL A 368 -1.60 23.72 -5.28
CA VAL A 368 -0.38 24.47 -5.55
C VAL A 368 0.84 23.56 -5.39
N VAL A 369 1.57 23.38 -6.49
CA VAL A 369 2.78 22.55 -6.57
C VAL A 369 3.99 23.45 -6.59
N SER A 370 4.91 23.27 -5.66
CA SER A 370 6.20 23.96 -5.54
C SER A 370 7.40 23.03 -5.62
N ASN A 371 7.17 21.71 -5.66
CA ASN A 371 8.23 20.71 -5.75
C ASN A 371 7.81 19.58 -6.68
N ALA A 372 8.74 19.05 -7.47
CA ALA A 372 8.54 17.88 -8.30
C ALA A 372 9.76 16.97 -8.28
N THR A 373 9.54 15.66 -8.28
CA THR A 373 10.67 14.72 -8.32
C THR A 373 11.33 14.69 -9.69
N LEU A 374 12.65 14.52 -9.68
CA LEU A 374 13.48 14.18 -10.84
C LEU A 374 14.01 12.74 -10.75
N HIS A 375 13.47 11.95 -9.83
CA HIS A 375 13.70 10.53 -9.62
C HIS A 375 15.16 10.15 -9.32
N ASN A 376 16.10 10.34 -10.25
CA ASN A 376 17.50 9.95 -10.14
C ASN A 376 18.38 10.77 -11.12
N GLU A 377 19.69 10.49 -11.09
CA GLU A 377 20.68 11.12 -11.96
C GLU A 377 20.37 10.89 -13.44
N ASP A 378 20.05 9.64 -13.83
CA ASP A 378 19.78 9.27 -15.22
C ASP A 378 18.57 10.02 -15.78
N GLU A 379 17.58 10.29 -14.94
CA GLU A 379 16.39 11.04 -15.35
C GLU A 379 16.70 12.53 -15.56
N ILE A 380 17.58 13.11 -14.73
CA ILE A 380 18.09 14.48 -14.95
C ILE A 380 18.81 14.55 -16.29
N GLU A 381 19.71 13.58 -16.58
CA GLU A 381 20.44 13.52 -17.85
C GLU A 381 19.48 13.32 -19.03
N ARG A 382 18.52 12.39 -18.91
CA ARG A 382 17.51 12.12 -19.96
C ARG A 382 16.68 13.35 -20.29
N LEU A 383 16.21 14.04 -19.27
CA LEU A 383 15.39 15.25 -19.42
C LEU A 383 16.25 16.46 -19.86
N GLY A 384 17.54 16.42 -19.57
CA GLY A 384 18.46 17.53 -19.76
C GLY A 384 18.04 18.79 -19.02
N VAL A 385 17.36 18.62 -17.86
CA VAL A 385 16.80 19.71 -17.07
C VAL A 385 17.90 20.54 -16.39
N ARG A 386 17.73 21.86 -16.35
CA ARG A 386 18.61 22.83 -15.75
C ARG A 386 17.84 23.74 -14.80
N VAL A 387 18.53 24.30 -13.83
CA VAL A 387 17.97 25.40 -13.04
C VAL A 387 17.71 26.59 -13.98
N GLY A 388 16.52 27.16 -13.95
CA GLY A 388 16.06 28.20 -14.88
C GLY A 388 15.30 27.69 -16.10
N ASP A 389 15.15 26.36 -16.28
CA ASP A 389 14.33 25.83 -17.35
C ASP A 389 12.83 25.93 -17.03
N THR A 390 12.05 26.20 -18.07
CA THR A 390 10.60 26.00 -18.01
C THR A 390 10.28 24.54 -18.31
N VAL A 391 9.58 23.88 -17.41
CA VAL A 391 9.27 22.44 -17.48
C VAL A 391 7.78 22.18 -17.50
N THR A 392 7.37 21.10 -18.15
CA THR A 392 6.05 20.53 -17.96
C THR A 392 6.09 19.60 -16.78
N ILE A 393 5.22 19.84 -15.83
CA ILE A 393 4.99 18.94 -14.70
C ILE A 393 3.65 18.27 -14.84
N GLN A 394 3.53 17.08 -14.27
CA GLN A 394 2.31 16.32 -14.24
C GLN A 394 1.97 15.98 -12.80
N ARG A 395 0.70 16.14 -12.45
CA ARG A 395 0.12 15.62 -11.23
C ARG A 395 -1.10 14.81 -11.60
N ALA A 396 -1.01 13.51 -11.46
CA ALA A 396 -2.16 12.65 -11.68
C ALA A 396 -2.74 12.26 -10.32
N GLY A 397 -3.96 12.70 -10.07
CA GLY A 397 -4.63 12.54 -8.79
C GLY A 397 -3.79 13.16 -7.66
N ASP A 398 -3.65 12.50 -6.52
CA ASP A 398 -3.25 13.13 -5.27
C ASP A 398 -1.80 12.80 -4.82
N VAL A 399 -0.87 12.53 -5.77
CA VAL A 399 0.48 12.06 -5.43
C VAL A 399 1.57 12.98 -5.99
N ILE A 400 2.87 12.70 -5.75
CA ILE A 400 4.01 13.61 -5.99
C ILE A 400 4.06 14.11 -7.44
N PRO A 401 4.10 15.45 -7.66
CA PRO A 401 4.36 15.99 -8.97
C PRO A 401 5.71 15.54 -9.52
N GLN A 402 5.74 15.23 -10.81
CA GLN A 402 6.99 14.88 -11.51
C GLN A 402 7.23 15.82 -12.69
N VAL A 403 8.49 16.01 -13.02
CA VAL A 403 8.89 16.71 -14.25
C VAL A 403 8.81 15.71 -15.41
N LEU A 404 8.01 16.06 -16.44
CA LEU A 404 7.85 15.25 -17.65
C LEU A 404 8.88 15.60 -18.71
N GLY A 405 9.22 16.87 -18.83
CA GLY A 405 10.12 17.36 -19.87
C GLY A 405 10.36 18.86 -19.79
N VAL A 406 11.39 19.28 -20.49
CA VAL A 406 11.78 20.70 -20.65
C VAL A 406 11.11 21.28 -21.89
N ILE A 407 10.59 22.49 -21.78
CA ILE A 407 10.02 23.22 -22.92
C ILE A 407 11.15 23.96 -23.65
N LEU A 408 11.68 23.34 -24.69
CA LEU A 408 12.84 23.84 -25.44
C LEU A 408 12.64 25.21 -26.11
N GLY A 409 11.39 25.62 -26.35
CA GLY A 409 11.05 26.94 -26.92
C GLY A 409 11.08 28.10 -25.91
N LYS A 410 11.41 27.85 -24.65
CA LYS A 410 11.53 28.88 -23.61
C LYS A 410 13.00 29.12 -23.25
N PRO A 411 13.34 30.27 -22.63
CA PRO A 411 14.69 30.51 -22.10
C PRO A 411 15.12 29.36 -21.20
N ARG A 412 16.40 28.97 -21.32
CA ARG A 412 16.97 27.86 -20.57
C ARG A 412 18.05 28.33 -19.62
N GLY A 413 18.26 27.58 -18.57
CA GLY A 413 19.44 27.71 -17.72
C GLY A 413 20.75 27.45 -18.51
N SER A 414 21.82 28.15 -18.15
CA SER A 414 23.08 28.09 -18.88
C SER A 414 23.81 26.76 -18.74
N GLU A 415 23.80 26.17 -17.56
CA GLU A 415 24.59 24.99 -17.24
C GLU A 415 23.74 23.76 -16.95
N PRO A 416 24.16 22.56 -17.42
CA PRO A 416 23.60 21.30 -16.97
C PRO A 416 23.74 21.15 -15.44
N TYR A 417 22.75 20.57 -14.79
CA TYR A 417 22.82 20.33 -13.34
C TYR A 417 23.87 19.22 -13.04
N PRO A 418 24.98 19.55 -12.32
CA PRO A 418 25.95 18.55 -11.97
C PRO A 418 25.43 17.69 -10.82
N PHE A 419 25.12 16.43 -11.08
CA PHE A 419 24.74 15.54 -9.99
C PHE A 419 25.91 15.34 -9.01
N PRO A 420 25.69 15.45 -7.69
CA PRO A 420 26.78 15.46 -6.73
C PRO A 420 27.50 14.11 -6.65
N LYS A 421 28.82 14.10 -6.81
CA LYS A 421 29.67 12.94 -6.58
C LYS A 421 30.12 12.79 -5.10
N ILE A 422 29.79 13.80 -4.30
CA ILE A 422 30.03 13.85 -2.86
C ILE A 422 28.68 14.10 -2.20
N CYS A 423 28.33 13.25 -1.22
CA CYS A 423 27.09 13.37 -0.48
C CYS A 423 27.01 14.71 0.25
N PRO A 424 25.84 15.38 0.27
CA PRO A 424 25.66 16.62 1.04
C PRO A 424 25.73 16.41 2.56
N CYS A 425 25.83 15.16 3.05
CA CYS A 425 25.94 14.87 4.48
C CYS A 425 27.21 15.47 5.08
N PRO A 426 27.27 15.73 6.40
CA PRO A 426 28.41 16.30 7.09
C PRO A 426 29.75 15.53 6.89
N LEU A 427 29.65 14.21 6.65
CA LEU A 427 30.83 13.36 6.43
C LEU A 427 31.45 13.52 5.03
N LYS A 428 30.73 14.18 4.10
CA LYS A 428 31.21 14.38 2.72
C LYS A 428 31.70 13.09 2.06
N THR A 429 30.97 12.00 2.27
CA THR A 429 31.30 10.68 1.72
C THR A 429 31.07 10.65 0.21
N LYS A 430 31.73 9.71 -0.47
CA LYS A 430 31.50 9.50 -1.90
C LYS A 430 30.09 9.06 -2.19
N VAL A 431 29.56 9.49 -3.32
CA VAL A 431 28.35 8.96 -3.92
C VAL A 431 28.76 7.83 -4.85
N VAL A 432 28.14 6.67 -4.68
CA VAL A 432 28.39 5.47 -5.48
C VAL A 432 27.10 5.00 -6.13
N ARG A 433 27.17 4.49 -7.35
CA ARG A 433 26.03 3.86 -7.98
C ARG A 433 25.77 2.47 -7.38
N GLU A 434 24.52 2.12 -7.26
CA GLU A 434 24.10 0.79 -6.83
C GLU A 434 24.58 -0.26 -7.86
N VAL A 435 25.23 -1.32 -7.38
CA VAL A 435 25.54 -2.48 -8.23
C VAL A 435 24.43 -3.50 -8.06
N ILE A 436 23.76 -3.81 -9.16
CA ILE A 436 22.67 -4.80 -9.20
C ILE A 436 23.21 -6.21 -9.44
N ALA A 437 22.37 -7.22 -9.21
CA ALA A 437 22.72 -8.61 -9.45
C ALA A 437 23.18 -8.81 -10.90
N GLY A 438 24.41 -9.32 -11.09
CA GLY A 438 25.07 -9.42 -12.39
C GLY A 438 26.21 -8.44 -12.60
N GLY A 439 26.51 -7.56 -11.64
CA GLY A 439 27.65 -6.61 -11.68
C GLY A 439 27.39 -5.34 -12.50
N GLU A 440 26.15 -5.11 -12.95
CA GLU A 440 25.77 -3.90 -13.68
C GLU A 440 25.45 -2.74 -12.74
N GLU A 441 25.71 -1.50 -13.15
CA GLU A 441 25.34 -0.31 -12.42
C GLU A 441 23.85 -0.05 -12.51
N GLY A 442 23.19 0.12 -11.35
CA GLY A 442 21.80 0.52 -11.24
C GLY A 442 21.59 2.02 -11.45
N ALA A 443 20.35 2.44 -11.63
CA ALA A 443 19.98 3.85 -11.87
C ALA A 443 20.11 4.75 -10.62
N ARG A 444 20.35 4.18 -9.43
CA ARG A 444 20.37 4.93 -8.16
C ARG A 444 21.78 5.19 -7.68
N SER A 445 22.01 6.43 -7.31
CA SER A 445 23.23 6.88 -6.64
C SER A 445 23.01 6.87 -5.13
N HIS A 446 23.99 6.37 -4.36
CA HIS A 446 23.90 6.21 -2.91
C HIS A 446 25.08 6.87 -2.20
N CYS A 447 24.79 7.42 -1.03
CA CYS A 447 25.81 7.84 -0.07
C CYS A 447 26.51 6.60 0.49
N SER A 448 27.83 6.51 0.32
CA SER A 448 28.64 5.40 0.83
C SER A 448 28.86 5.42 2.35
N GLY A 449 28.31 6.41 3.04
CA GLY A 449 28.47 6.55 4.50
C GLY A 449 27.67 5.57 5.33
N GLU A 450 26.72 4.85 4.73
CA GLU A 450 25.87 3.84 5.40
C GLU A 450 25.46 4.25 6.83
N PHE A 451 25.68 3.35 7.81
CA PHE A 451 25.37 3.62 9.21
C PHE A 451 26.24 4.70 9.87
N ALA A 452 27.34 5.14 9.26
CA ALA A 452 28.09 6.28 9.74
C ALA A 452 27.42 7.61 9.38
N CYS A 453 26.68 7.66 8.26
CA CYS A 453 26.02 8.87 7.77
C CYS A 453 24.92 9.35 8.73
N PRO A 454 25.02 10.56 9.30
CA PRO A 454 24.00 11.09 10.22
C PRO A 454 22.59 11.14 9.60
N TYR A 455 22.49 11.45 8.31
CA TYR A 455 21.19 11.48 7.61
C TYR A 455 20.54 10.10 7.56
N GLN A 456 21.32 9.07 7.24
CA GLN A 456 20.81 7.70 7.24
C GLN A 456 20.42 7.23 8.64
N LYS A 457 21.21 7.57 9.68
CA LYS A 457 20.86 7.26 11.08
C LYS A 457 19.56 7.92 11.51
N VAL A 458 19.38 9.20 11.21
CA VAL A 458 18.13 9.91 11.51
C VAL A 458 16.95 9.26 10.79
N GLU A 459 17.11 8.93 9.51
CA GLU A 459 16.07 8.26 8.74
C GLU A 459 15.77 6.84 9.26
N HIS A 460 16.77 6.10 9.76
CA HIS A 460 16.53 4.83 10.45
C HIS A 460 15.73 5.00 11.74
N LEU A 461 16.04 6.00 12.56
CA LEU A 461 15.30 6.31 13.77
C LEU A 461 13.86 6.76 13.47
N ARG A 462 13.65 7.58 12.43
CA ARG A 462 12.32 7.98 11.93
C ARG A 462 11.51 6.76 11.51
N HIS A 463 12.13 5.86 10.73
CA HIS A 463 11.49 4.60 10.35
C HIS A 463 11.10 3.78 11.57
N PHE A 464 12.00 3.65 12.54
CA PHE A 464 11.79 2.88 13.76
C PHE A 464 10.58 3.37 14.57
N VAL A 465 10.41 4.68 14.72
CA VAL A 465 9.29 5.27 15.48
C VAL A 465 8.02 5.43 14.66
N SER A 466 8.06 5.15 13.35
CA SER A 466 6.92 5.35 12.44
C SER A 466 5.72 4.47 12.81
N ARG A 467 4.53 4.87 12.35
CA ARG A 467 3.25 4.19 12.61
C ARG A 467 3.25 2.69 12.30
N ARG A 468 3.95 2.27 11.25
CA ARG A 468 4.03 0.85 10.84
C ARG A 468 5.06 0.05 11.64
N ALA A 469 6.00 0.73 12.29
CA ALA A 469 7.03 0.14 13.15
C ALA A 469 6.59 0.22 14.62
N PHE A 470 7.30 0.96 15.46
CA PHE A 470 6.96 1.06 16.88
C PHE A 470 5.80 2.03 17.18
N ASP A 471 5.48 2.96 16.29
CA ASP A 471 4.37 3.91 16.43
C ASP A 471 4.45 4.70 17.74
N ILE A 472 5.55 5.40 17.94
CA ILE A 472 5.79 6.19 19.18
C ILE A 472 5.30 7.61 18.98
N GLU A 473 4.15 7.95 19.58
CA GLU A 473 3.60 9.29 19.50
C GLU A 473 4.53 10.30 20.21
N GLY A 474 4.64 11.50 19.65
CA GLY A 474 5.51 12.55 20.18
C GLY A 474 6.96 12.49 19.67
N LEU A 475 7.37 11.40 19.00
CA LEU A 475 8.67 11.28 18.32
C LEU A 475 8.51 11.42 16.79
N GLY A 476 8.00 12.55 16.36
CA GLY A 476 7.92 12.87 14.93
C GLY A 476 9.29 13.20 14.33
N GLU A 477 9.27 13.56 13.04
CA GLU A 477 10.49 13.85 12.26
C GLU A 477 11.38 14.90 12.90
N LYS A 478 10.78 16.00 13.36
CA LYS A 478 11.52 17.13 13.98
C LYS A 478 12.14 16.74 15.32
N GLN A 479 11.39 16.00 16.15
CA GLN A 479 11.85 15.55 17.45
C GLN A 479 12.99 14.54 17.34
N ILE A 480 12.90 13.59 16.41
CA ILE A 480 13.99 12.63 16.14
C ILE A 480 15.25 13.36 15.69
N ALA A 481 15.13 14.32 14.77
CA ALA A 481 16.29 15.10 14.31
C ALA A 481 16.94 15.88 15.48
N LEU A 482 16.14 16.58 16.28
CA LEU A 482 16.61 17.31 17.45
C LEU A 482 17.28 16.38 18.47
N PHE A 483 16.63 15.26 18.83
CA PHE A 483 17.16 14.35 19.86
C PHE A 483 18.45 13.66 19.39
N PHE A 484 18.58 13.41 18.10
CA PHE A 484 19.80 12.88 17.50
C PHE A 484 20.92 13.94 17.54
N GLU A 485 20.64 15.19 17.17
CA GLU A 485 21.60 16.29 17.18
C GLU A 485 22.11 16.58 18.59
N GLN A 486 21.20 16.59 19.60
CA GLN A 486 21.57 16.74 21.00
C GLN A 486 22.26 15.50 21.60
N GLY A 487 22.36 14.41 20.84
CA GLY A 487 22.97 13.15 21.28
C GLY A 487 22.16 12.39 22.33
N TRP A 488 20.88 12.76 22.54
CA TRP A 488 19.98 12.08 23.48
C TRP A 488 19.52 10.71 22.95
N ILE A 489 19.37 10.57 21.64
CA ILE A 489 19.04 9.33 20.96
C ILE A 489 20.05 9.13 19.81
N LYS A 490 20.79 8.02 19.83
CA LYS A 490 21.77 7.64 18.80
C LYS A 490 21.40 6.33 18.10
N GLU A 491 20.64 5.50 18.80
CA GLU A 491 20.14 4.20 18.32
C GLU A 491 18.75 3.90 18.90
N PRO A 492 18.01 2.93 18.38
CA PRO A 492 16.64 2.61 18.84
C PRO A 492 16.52 2.31 20.33
N ALA A 493 17.50 1.64 20.94
CA ALA A 493 17.49 1.30 22.36
C ALA A 493 17.48 2.55 23.27
N ASP A 494 18.10 3.65 22.80
CA ASP A 494 18.16 4.90 23.56
C ASP A 494 16.80 5.53 23.80
N ILE A 495 15.83 5.30 22.90
CA ILE A 495 14.46 5.78 23.04
C ILE A 495 13.84 5.27 24.33
N PHE A 496 13.99 3.98 24.60
CA PHE A 496 13.40 3.32 25.75
C PHE A 496 14.11 3.64 27.07
N THR A 497 15.31 4.22 27.01
CA THR A 497 16.05 4.68 28.20
C THR A 497 15.91 6.19 28.45
N LEU A 498 15.23 6.92 27.56
CA LEU A 498 15.13 8.37 27.59
C LEU A 498 14.53 8.89 28.90
N ALA A 499 13.41 8.30 29.35
CA ALA A 499 12.75 8.67 30.61
C ALA A 499 13.67 8.52 31.82
N ALA A 500 14.45 7.43 31.90
CA ALA A 500 15.41 7.22 32.97
C ALA A 500 16.58 8.22 32.96
N ARG A 501 16.92 8.77 31.78
CA ARG A 501 17.96 9.80 31.58
C ARG A 501 17.44 11.22 31.71
N ASN A 502 16.10 11.41 31.78
CA ASN A 502 15.49 12.75 31.82
C ASN A 502 15.93 13.63 32.99
N PRO A 503 16.22 13.11 34.21
CA PRO A 503 16.77 13.97 35.30
C PRO A 503 18.07 14.70 34.92
N LYS A 504 18.81 14.21 33.92
CA LYS A 504 20.01 14.87 33.39
C LYS A 504 19.73 15.70 32.14
N ILE A 505 18.77 15.27 31.30
CA ILE A 505 18.40 15.92 30.05
C ILE A 505 17.49 17.12 30.32
N LYS A 506 16.54 16.98 31.26
CA LYS A 506 15.54 17.98 31.62
C LYS A 506 14.75 18.45 30.40
N LEU A 507 14.10 17.49 29.77
CA LEU A 507 13.42 17.70 28.50
C LEU A 507 12.32 18.76 28.62
N GLU A 508 11.66 18.85 29.78
CA GLU A 508 10.61 19.82 30.10
C GLU A 508 11.13 21.28 30.13
N GLU A 509 12.44 21.49 30.31
CA GLU A 509 13.09 22.79 30.27
C GLU A 509 13.55 23.19 28.84
N GLN A 510 13.43 22.27 27.85
CA GLN A 510 13.86 22.53 26.47
C GLN A 510 12.78 23.27 25.69
N GLU A 511 13.21 24.12 24.74
CA GLU A 511 12.29 24.86 23.87
C GLU A 511 11.36 23.91 23.10
N GLY A 512 10.06 24.19 23.13
CA GLY A 512 9.03 23.40 22.47
C GLY A 512 8.52 22.18 23.27
N PHE A 513 9.03 21.97 24.50
CA PHE A 513 8.56 20.94 25.41
C PHE A 513 8.00 21.56 26.70
N GLY A 514 6.97 20.93 27.24
CA GLY A 514 6.41 21.25 28.53
C GLY A 514 6.13 19.99 29.33
N GLU A 515 5.86 20.07 30.62
CA GLU A 515 5.63 18.91 31.48
C GLU A 515 4.60 17.93 30.94
N LEU A 516 3.49 18.42 30.35
CA LEU A 516 2.45 17.58 29.77
C LEU A 516 2.95 16.83 28.53
N SER A 517 3.65 17.50 27.62
CA SER A 517 4.16 16.88 26.39
C SER A 517 5.25 15.83 26.69
N VAL A 518 6.12 16.09 27.67
CA VAL A 518 7.15 15.15 28.12
C VAL A 518 6.53 13.92 28.77
N ARG A 519 5.51 14.12 29.62
CA ARG A 519 4.77 13.02 30.24
C ARG A 519 4.11 12.14 29.15
N ASN A 520 3.38 12.74 28.22
CA ASN A 520 2.71 12.03 27.14
C ASN A 520 3.71 11.24 26.28
N LEU A 521 4.87 11.84 25.98
CA LEU A 521 5.94 11.17 25.26
C LEU A 521 6.46 9.94 26.02
N PHE A 522 6.73 10.06 27.30
CA PHE A 522 7.23 8.92 28.10
C PHE A 522 6.17 7.81 28.26
N GLU A 523 4.88 8.18 28.38
CA GLU A 523 3.76 7.22 28.35
C GLU A 523 3.67 6.50 27.01
N ALA A 524 3.81 7.23 25.89
CA ALA A 524 3.83 6.63 24.55
C ALA A 524 5.01 5.65 24.36
N ILE A 525 6.22 6.02 24.81
CA ILE A 525 7.39 5.13 24.80
C ILE A 525 7.13 3.87 25.65
N ALA A 526 6.58 4.05 26.88
CA ALA A 526 6.31 2.96 27.79
C ALA A 526 5.26 1.98 27.21
N ALA A 527 4.23 2.48 26.56
CA ALA A 527 3.18 1.68 25.93
C ALA A 527 3.73 0.79 24.79
N ARG A 528 4.83 1.19 24.13
CA ARG A 528 5.47 0.43 23.04
C ARG A 528 6.59 -0.51 23.50
N ARG A 529 6.73 -0.77 24.79
CA ARG A 529 7.65 -1.80 25.29
C ARG A 529 7.17 -3.23 24.97
N GLU A 530 5.91 -3.40 24.64
CA GLU A 530 5.37 -4.64 24.04
C GLU A 530 5.07 -4.37 22.56
N ILE A 531 5.57 -5.28 21.70
CA ILE A 531 5.49 -5.10 20.24
C ILE A 531 5.25 -6.45 19.55
N ALA A 532 4.35 -6.52 18.57
CA ALA A 532 4.15 -7.70 17.75
C ALA A 532 5.38 -8.01 16.90
N LEU A 533 5.66 -9.30 16.71
CA LEU A 533 6.87 -9.78 16.00
C LEU A 533 7.02 -9.16 14.61
N GLU A 534 5.96 -9.11 13.82
CA GLU A 534 6.01 -8.54 12.47
C GLU A 534 6.37 -7.05 12.48
N ARG A 535 5.87 -6.28 13.45
CA ARG A 535 6.21 -4.87 13.59
C ARG A 535 7.66 -4.67 14.04
N PHE A 536 8.13 -5.52 14.95
CA PHE A 536 9.51 -5.51 15.40
C PHE A 536 10.48 -5.80 14.24
N VAL A 537 10.23 -6.88 13.48
CA VAL A 537 11.05 -7.27 12.31
C VAL A 537 11.07 -6.13 11.27
N TYR A 538 9.91 -5.50 11.01
CA TYR A 538 9.83 -4.35 10.11
C TYR A 538 10.62 -3.14 10.63
N ALA A 539 10.53 -2.85 11.95
CA ALA A 539 11.18 -1.71 12.59
C ALA A 539 12.71 -1.78 12.55
N LEU A 540 13.31 -2.98 12.47
CA LEU A 540 14.75 -3.14 12.29
C LEU A 540 15.27 -2.51 10.98
N GLY A 541 14.39 -2.22 10.02
CA GLY A 541 14.71 -1.47 8.82
C GLY A 541 15.66 -2.20 7.85
N MET A 542 15.70 -3.53 7.91
CA MET A 542 16.50 -4.38 7.03
C MET A 542 16.12 -4.13 5.56
N ARG A 543 17.11 -4.10 4.68
CA ARG A 543 16.87 -3.94 3.24
C ARG A 543 15.97 -5.06 2.75
N HIS A 544 15.09 -4.77 1.81
CA HIS A 544 14.11 -5.71 1.21
C HIS A 544 13.13 -6.37 2.20
N VAL A 545 13.18 -6.02 3.49
CA VAL A 545 12.20 -6.44 4.49
C VAL A 545 11.17 -5.33 4.67
N GLY A 546 10.12 -5.37 3.84
CA GLY A 546 8.95 -4.52 3.98
C GLY A 546 7.95 -5.11 4.98
N GLU A 547 6.83 -4.43 5.19
CA GLU A 547 5.77 -4.86 6.12
C GLU A 547 5.24 -6.27 5.79
N THR A 548 4.98 -6.56 4.51
CA THR A 548 4.49 -7.88 4.06
C THR A 548 5.54 -8.97 4.28
N THR A 549 6.81 -8.69 3.98
CA THR A 549 7.93 -9.59 4.22
C THR A 549 8.11 -9.87 5.71
N ALA A 550 8.08 -8.82 6.55
CA ALA A 550 8.15 -8.94 8.00
C ALA A 550 7.03 -9.82 8.56
N ARG A 551 5.80 -9.65 8.03
CA ARG A 551 4.64 -10.49 8.39
C ARG A 551 4.81 -11.93 7.94
N ALA A 552 5.34 -12.18 6.74
CA ALA A 552 5.62 -13.52 6.24
C ALA A 552 6.68 -14.23 7.10
N LEU A 553 7.76 -13.54 7.43
CA LEU A 553 8.80 -14.02 8.32
C LEU A 553 8.26 -14.32 9.73
N ALA A 554 7.48 -13.38 10.31
CA ALA A 554 6.87 -13.55 11.61
C ALA A 554 5.94 -14.77 11.67
N ARG A 555 5.10 -14.96 10.65
CA ARG A 555 4.22 -16.15 10.56
C ARG A 555 4.98 -17.45 10.29
N GLY A 556 6.05 -17.37 9.50
CA GLY A 556 6.88 -18.55 9.20
C GLY A 556 7.58 -19.10 10.44
N TYR A 557 8.18 -18.21 11.23
CA TYR A 557 8.97 -18.59 12.41
C TYR A 557 8.18 -18.58 13.72
N GLY A 558 7.08 -17.86 13.81
CA GLY A 558 6.20 -17.79 14.98
C GLY A 558 6.73 -16.97 16.15
N SER A 559 8.03 -16.96 16.41
CA SER A 559 8.65 -16.23 17.52
C SER A 559 9.93 -15.50 17.11
N TRP A 560 10.28 -14.46 17.88
CA TRP A 560 11.55 -13.74 17.69
C TRP A 560 12.77 -14.66 17.80
N THR A 561 12.80 -15.54 18.78
CA THR A 561 13.93 -16.46 19.01
C THR A 561 14.19 -17.34 17.79
N ALA A 562 13.14 -17.98 17.25
CA ALA A 562 13.26 -18.84 16.08
C ALA A 562 13.71 -18.05 14.83
N PHE A 563 13.15 -16.84 14.60
CA PHE A 563 13.55 -15.99 13.48
C PHE A 563 15.00 -15.51 13.61
N HIS A 564 15.40 -15.06 14.80
CA HIS A 564 16.75 -14.56 15.05
C HIS A 564 17.81 -15.67 14.89
N GLU A 565 17.56 -16.86 15.41
CA GLU A 565 18.43 -18.02 15.21
C GLU A 565 18.58 -18.40 13.73
N ALA A 566 17.47 -18.41 12.98
CA ALA A 566 17.51 -18.66 11.54
C ALA A 566 18.31 -17.58 10.80
N GLY A 567 18.12 -16.29 11.15
CA GLY A 567 18.89 -15.19 10.59
C GLY A 567 20.40 -15.32 10.85
N LEU A 568 20.79 -15.72 12.05
CA LEU A 568 22.21 -15.94 12.39
C LEU A 568 22.80 -17.14 11.64
N LYS A 569 22.05 -18.24 11.46
CA LYS A 569 22.48 -19.41 10.68
C LYS A 569 22.68 -19.03 9.21
N VAL A 570 21.72 -18.33 8.62
CA VAL A 570 21.85 -17.88 7.23
C VAL A 570 23.05 -16.93 7.06
N ALA A 571 23.31 -16.05 8.03
CA ALA A 571 24.49 -15.18 8.04
C ALA A 571 25.82 -15.96 8.17
N ALA A 572 25.78 -17.16 8.80
CA ALA A 572 26.92 -18.06 8.89
C ALA A 572 27.10 -18.95 7.64
N GLY A 573 26.23 -18.85 6.65
CA GLY A 573 26.29 -19.64 5.41
C GLY A 573 25.65 -21.02 5.52
N ASP A 574 24.72 -21.24 6.48
CA ASP A 574 24.00 -22.50 6.66
C ASP A 574 22.98 -22.69 5.52
N GLU A 575 23.25 -23.63 4.63
CA GLU A 575 22.42 -23.93 3.44
C GLU A 575 21.06 -24.53 3.82
N ASP A 576 20.95 -25.29 4.90
CA ASP A 576 19.68 -25.84 5.34
C ASP A 576 18.76 -24.72 5.87
N ALA A 577 19.29 -23.79 6.66
CA ALA A 577 18.56 -22.62 7.12
C ALA A 577 18.16 -21.70 5.96
N ARG A 578 19.03 -21.56 4.93
CA ARG A 578 18.71 -20.81 3.71
C ARG A 578 17.55 -21.46 2.96
N ALA A 579 17.62 -22.77 2.74
CA ALA A 579 16.56 -23.52 2.06
C ALA A 579 15.24 -23.50 2.85
N GLU A 580 15.29 -23.56 4.19
CA GLU A 580 14.11 -23.42 5.02
C GLU A 580 13.46 -22.04 4.86
N MET A 581 14.25 -20.97 4.82
CA MET A 581 13.77 -19.61 4.66
C MET A 581 13.19 -19.36 3.26
N ASP A 582 13.81 -19.92 2.21
CA ASP A 582 13.34 -19.84 0.82
C ASP A 582 11.99 -20.57 0.58
N ASN A 583 11.70 -21.59 1.40
CA ASN A 583 10.41 -22.27 1.36
C ASN A 583 9.23 -21.43 1.91
N LEU A 584 9.51 -20.33 2.61
CA LEU A 584 8.45 -19.42 3.03
C LEU A 584 7.90 -18.66 1.83
N ASP A 585 6.57 -18.62 1.72
CA ASP A 585 5.93 -17.85 0.64
C ASP A 585 6.39 -16.39 0.68
N GLN A 586 6.76 -15.86 -0.50
CA GLN A 586 7.22 -14.48 -0.69
C GLN A 586 8.65 -14.17 -0.17
N ILE A 587 9.37 -15.14 0.33
CA ILE A 587 10.76 -14.98 0.72
C ILE A 587 11.65 -15.62 -0.37
N GLY A 588 12.46 -14.85 -1.02
CA GLY A 588 13.40 -15.31 -2.04
C GLY A 588 14.82 -14.82 -1.74
N ASP A 589 15.78 -15.22 -2.58
CA ASP A 589 17.22 -14.95 -2.42
C ASP A 589 17.56 -13.53 -2.01
N THR A 590 16.95 -12.52 -2.62
CA THR A 590 17.25 -11.11 -2.31
C THR A 590 16.93 -10.74 -0.85
N VAL A 591 15.84 -11.30 -0.29
CA VAL A 591 15.47 -11.09 1.12
C VAL A 591 16.45 -11.83 2.01
N ILE A 592 16.74 -13.10 1.67
CA ILE A 592 17.65 -13.97 2.43
C ILE A 592 19.04 -13.36 2.48
N ASP A 593 19.56 -12.89 1.35
CA ASP A 593 20.86 -12.22 1.28
C ASP A 593 20.91 -10.93 2.11
N SER A 594 19.80 -10.18 2.14
CA SER A 594 19.69 -8.97 2.97
C SER A 594 19.64 -9.31 4.47
N LEU A 595 18.98 -10.39 4.84
CA LEU A 595 18.99 -10.90 6.23
C LEU A 595 20.38 -11.40 6.62
N ALA A 596 21.04 -12.16 5.73
CA ALA A 596 22.40 -12.64 5.93
C ALA A 596 23.38 -11.47 6.14
N ALA A 597 23.31 -10.46 5.29
CA ALA A 597 24.13 -9.24 5.42
C ALA A 597 23.85 -8.51 6.74
N TYR A 598 22.58 -8.34 7.09
CA TYR A 598 22.18 -7.62 8.32
C TYR A 598 22.66 -8.32 9.58
N PHE A 599 22.41 -9.63 9.72
CA PHE A 599 22.82 -10.41 10.89
C PHE A 599 24.30 -10.80 10.87
N GLY A 600 24.96 -10.74 9.70
CA GLY A 600 26.41 -10.87 9.57
C GLY A 600 27.18 -9.74 10.22
N GLU A 601 26.61 -8.53 10.25
CA GLU A 601 27.27 -7.35 10.81
C GLU A 601 27.20 -7.33 12.36
N ALA A 602 28.37 -7.29 13.00
CA ALA A 602 28.47 -7.26 14.47
C ALA A 602 27.80 -6.04 15.10
N HIS A 603 27.85 -4.89 14.41
CA HIS A 603 27.21 -3.65 14.86
C HIS A 603 25.69 -3.82 14.93
N ASN A 604 25.07 -4.39 13.92
CA ASN A 604 23.62 -4.61 13.86
C ASN A 604 23.18 -5.60 14.95
N ARG A 605 23.92 -6.70 15.13
CA ARG A 605 23.65 -7.66 16.23
C ARG A 605 23.68 -6.98 17.59
N GLY A 606 24.67 -6.09 17.81
CA GLY A 606 24.75 -5.34 19.06
C GLY A 606 23.59 -4.38 19.27
N ILE A 607 23.08 -3.71 18.22
CA ILE A 607 21.87 -2.86 18.30
C ILE A 607 20.66 -3.73 18.67
N VAL A 608 20.47 -4.86 17.97
CA VAL A 608 19.37 -5.80 18.24
C VAL A 608 19.42 -6.31 19.67
N GLU A 609 20.59 -6.72 20.15
CA GLU A 609 20.76 -7.21 21.53
C GLU A 609 20.42 -6.14 22.58
N ARG A 610 20.84 -4.89 22.38
CA ARG A 610 20.47 -3.78 23.28
C ARG A 610 19.00 -3.48 23.23
N LEU A 611 18.38 -3.51 22.04
CA LEU A 611 16.98 -3.22 21.86
C LEU A 611 16.09 -4.30 22.48
N THR A 612 16.40 -5.58 22.29
CA THR A 612 15.63 -6.70 22.85
C THR A 612 15.66 -6.76 24.38
N LYS A 613 16.64 -6.12 25.02
CA LYS A 613 16.66 -5.90 26.48
C LYS A 613 15.65 -4.83 26.95
N GLN A 614 15.17 -3.98 26.05
CA GLN A 614 14.27 -2.86 26.38
C GLN A 614 12.80 -3.19 26.08
N VAL A 615 12.52 -4.16 25.21
CA VAL A 615 11.17 -4.43 24.70
C VAL A 615 10.83 -5.92 24.83
N ARG A 616 9.54 -6.20 24.99
CA ARG A 616 8.98 -7.57 24.95
C ARG A 616 8.37 -7.78 23.56
N ILE A 617 8.91 -8.73 22.82
CA ILE A 617 8.41 -9.09 21.50
C ILE A 617 7.33 -10.16 21.67
N LEU A 618 6.13 -9.91 21.19
CA LEU A 618 5.02 -10.85 21.22
C LEU A 618 5.11 -11.80 20.03
N ASP A 619 4.85 -13.06 20.25
CA ASP A 619 4.82 -14.06 19.20
C ASP A 619 3.74 -13.75 18.16
N ALA A 620 3.94 -14.24 16.93
CA ALA A 620 2.97 -14.03 15.87
C ALA A 620 1.64 -14.74 16.19
N GLU A 621 0.52 -14.04 15.92
CA GLU A 621 -0.81 -14.62 16.07
C GLU A 621 -0.97 -15.83 15.14
N LYS A 622 -1.41 -16.95 15.70
CA LYS A 622 -1.82 -18.10 14.90
C LYS A 622 -3.15 -17.79 14.23
N PRO A 623 -3.32 -18.08 12.94
CA PRO A 623 -4.62 -17.92 12.29
C PRO A 623 -5.70 -18.67 13.06
N ALA A 624 -6.85 -18.02 13.29
CA ALA A 624 -7.99 -18.71 13.90
C ALA A 624 -8.40 -19.89 13.01
N ALA A 625 -8.53 -21.08 13.59
CA ALA A 625 -8.89 -22.30 12.88
C ALA A 625 -10.40 -22.26 12.53
N SER A 626 -10.76 -21.55 11.48
CA SER A 626 -12.15 -21.48 10.98
C SER A 626 -12.45 -22.50 9.87
N SER A 627 -11.44 -23.23 9.38
CA SER A 627 -11.55 -24.20 8.29
C SER A 627 -10.68 -25.43 8.57
N PRO A 628 -11.08 -26.62 8.09
CA PRO A 628 -10.26 -27.85 8.22
C PRO A 628 -8.87 -27.75 7.58
N VAL A 629 -8.70 -26.81 6.67
CA VAL A 629 -7.45 -26.57 5.93
C VAL A 629 -6.69 -25.33 6.42
N ALA A 630 -7.19 -24.60 7.41
CA ALA A 630 -6.53 -23.42 7.95
C ALA A 630 -5.12 -23.77 8.50
N GLY A 631 -4.11 -23.03 8.04
CA GLY A 631 -2.70 -23.24 8.38
C GLY A 631 -2.04 -24.45 7.69
N LYS A 632 -2.78 -25.25 6.91
CA LYS A 632 -2.27 -26.38 6.14
C LYS A 632 -1.62 -25.92 4.84
N THR A 633 -0.57 -26.62 4.42
CA THR A 633 0.09 -26.38 3.13
C THR A 633 -0.49 -27.29 2.06
N VAL A 634 -1.03 -26.70 1.00
CA VAL A 634 -1.72 -27.39 -0.08
C VAL A 634 -1.00 -27.14 -1.41
N VAL A 635 -0.79 -28.20 -2.18
CA VAL A 635 -0.26 -28.14 -3.56
C VAL A 635 -1.32 -28.63 -4.53
N PHE A 636 -1.57 -27.89 -5.60
CA PHE A 636 -2.47 -28.28 -6.68
C PHE A 636 -1.67 -28.67 -7.91
N THR A 637 -2.00 -29.82 -8.55
CA THR A 637 -1.28 -30.34 -9.70
C THR A 637 -2.20 -31.06 -10.69
N GLY A 638 -1.75 -31.26 -11.91
CA GLY A 638 -2.55 -31.87 -12.97
C GLY A 638 -3.58 -30.93 -13.58
N ALA A 639 -4.43 -31.46 -14.43
CA ALA A 639 -5.56 -30.77 -15.05
C ALA A 639 -6.79 -30.95 -14.14
N LEU A 640 -7.11 -29.96 -13.30
CA LEU A 640 -8.32 -29.98 -12.49
C LEU A 640 -9.55 -29.83 -13.42
N GLU A 641 -10.60 -30.61 -13.17
CA GLU A 641 -11.78 -30.71 -14.05
C GLU A 641 -12.84 -29.66 -13.71
N LYS A 642 -13.07 -29.42 -12.40
CA LYS A 642 -14.16 -28.57 -11.89
C LYS A 642 -13.73 -27.10 -11.70
N MET A 643 -12.45 -26.81 -11.64
CA MET A 643 -11.91 -25.47 -11.45
C MET A 643 -10.52 -25.29 -12.10
N THR A 644 -10.08 -24.02 -12.29
CA THR A 644 -8.69 -23.77 -12.68
C THR A 644 -7.76 -23.93 -11.48
N ARG A 645 -6.46 -24.19 -11.71
CA ARG A 645 -5.46 -24.20 -10.62
C ARG A 645 -5.41 -22.87 -9.86
N ASP A 646 -5.62 -21.76 -10.55
CA ASP A 646 -5.63 -20.43 -9.92
C ASP A 646 -6.89 -20.22 -9.07
N GLU A 647 -8.04 -20.73 -9.52
CA GLU A 647 -9.26 -20.74 -8.71
C GLU A 647 -9.09 -21.63 -7.47
N ALA A 648 -8.49 -22.82 -7.62
CA ALA A 648 -8.20 -23.73 -6.51
C ALA A 648 -7.28 -23.11 -5.45
N LYS A 649 -6.20 -22.46 -5.89
CA LYS A 649 -5.29 -21.71 -4.99
C LYS A 649 -6.02 -20.58 -4.28
N ALA A 650 -6.75 -19.76 -5.01
CA ALA A 650 -7.50 -18.64 -4.43
C ALA A 650 -8.54 -19.12 -3.39
N MET A 651 -9.18 -20.26 -3.64
CA MET A 651 -10.11 -20.91 -2.71
C MET A 651 -9.38 -21.38 -1.44
N ALA A 652 -8.25 -22.09 -1.58
CA ALA A 652 -7.47 -22.57 -0.45
C ALA A 652 -6.97 -21.43 0.44
N GLU A 653 -6.46 -20.36 -0.17
CA GLU A 653 -5.98 -19.17 0.54
C GLU A 653 -7.12 -18.46 1.29
N ARG A 654 -8.31 -18.36 0.69
CA ARG A 654 -9.51 -17.81 1.34
C ARG A 654 -9.91 -18.61 2.57
N LEU A 655 -9.71 -19.93 2.56
CA LEU A 655 -9.95 -20.85 3.68
C LEU A 655 -8.79 -20.89 4.70
N GLY A 656 -7.79 -20.03 4.55
CA GLY A 656 -6.66 -19.93 5.46
C GLY A 656 -5.56 -20.98 5.25
N ALA A 657 -5.59 -21.75 4.16
CA ALA A 657 -4.50 -22.64 3.77
C ALA A 657 -3.33 -21.87 3.16
N LYS A 658 -2.15 -22.46 3.19
CA LYS A 658 -0.96 -22.00 2.47
C LYS A 658 -0.89 -22.74 1.13
N THR A 659 -0.68 -22.02 0.02
CA THR A 659 -0.50 -22.67 -1.27
C THR A 659 0.97 -22.70 -1.66
N ALA A 660 1.46 -23.84 -2.15
CA ALA A 660 2.83 -24.03 -2.56
C ALA A 660 2.93 -24.52 -4.02
N GLY A 661 4.00 -24.13 -4.70
CA GLY A 661 4.27 -24.52 -6.08
C GLY A 661 4.88 -25.93 -6.22
N SER A 662 5.51 -26.45 -5.17
CA SER A 662 6.20 -27.75 -5.15
C SER A 662 5.82 -28.56 -3.91
N VAL A 663 5.97 -29.89 -4.00
CA VAL A 663 5.73 -30.81 -2.89
C VAL A 663 7.01 -30.94 -2.06
N SER A 664 6.88 -30.85 -0.74
CA SER A 664 7.95 -31.05 0.24
C SER A 664 7.42 -31.81 1.46
N LYS A 665 8.28 -32.19 2.40
CA LYS A 665 7.90 -32.80 3.66
C LYS A 665 6.98 -31.94 4.55
N LYS A 666 6.90 -30.63 4.26
CA LYS A 666 6.01 -29.67 4.94
C LYS A 666 4.66 -29.51 4.23
N THR A 667 4.41 -30.23 3.11
CA THR A 667 3.12 -30.24 2.42
C THR A 667 2.15 -31.16 3.15
N ASP A 668 0.97 -30.66 3.51
CA ASP A 668 -0.08 -31.47 4.16
C ASP A 668 -0.94 -32.21 3.13
N TYR A 669 -1.31 -31.52 2.05
CA TYR A 669 -2.18 -32.07 1.01
C TYR A 669 -1.67 -31.80 -0.39
N LEU A 670 -1.74 -32.82 -1.25
CA LEU A 670 -1.57 -32.67 -2.69
C LEU A 670 -2.93 -32.95 -3.37
N VAL A 671 -3.54 -31.93 -3.93
CA VAL A 671 -4.77 -32.08 -4.72
C VAL A 671 -4.37 -32.34 -6.18
N ALA A 672 -4.69 -33.52 -6.68
CA ALA A 672 -4.20 -34.03 -7.95
C ALA A 672 -5.34 -34.28 -8.93
N GLY A 673 -5.33 -33.55 -10.05
CA GLY A 673 -6.13 -33.84 -11.23
C GLY A 673 -5.40 -34.78 -12.20
N PRO A 674 -6.06 -35.17 -13.34
CA PRO A 674 -5.44 -35.95 -14.39
C PRO A 674 -4.08 -35.37 -14.87
N GLY A 675 -3.10 -36.24 -15.08
CA GLY A 675 -1.77 -35.85 -15.57
C GLY A 675 -0.82 -35.26 -14.51
N ALA A 676 -1.07 -35.52 -13.21
CA ALA A 676 -0.30 -34.98 -12.10
C ALA A 676 1.17 -35.47 -11.98
N GLY A 677 1.57 -36.50 -12.72
CA GLY A 677 2.95 -36.92 -13.04
C GLY A 677 3.95 -36.91 -11.86
N SER A 678 5.04 -36.15 -12.03
CA SER A 678 6.20 -36.13 -11.13
C SER A 678 5.89 -35.66 -9.71
N LYS A 679 4.84 -34.86 -9.49
CA LYS A 679 4.46 -34.39 -8.16
C LYS A 679 3.76 -35.46 -7.31
N LEU A 680 3.07 -36.42 -7.94
CA LEU A 680 2.52 -37.60 -7.26
C LEU A 680 3.63 -38.50 -6.71
N ALA A 681 4.69 -38.75 -7.50
CA ALA A 681 5.84 -39.51 -7.03
C ALA A 681 6.50 -38.83 -5.82
N LYS A 682 6.76 -37.53 -5.89
CA LYS A 682 7.31 -36.75 -4.77
C LYS A 682 6.40 -36.74 -3.53
N ALA A 683 5.08 -36.74 -3.71
CA ALA A 683 4.14 -36.80 -2.59
C ALA A 683 4.20 -38.15 -1.89
N ALA A 684 4.29 -39.25 -2.65
CA ALA A 684 4.45 -40.58 -2.09
C ALA A 684 5.78 -40.72 -1.31
N GLU A 685 6.89 -40.20 -1.86
CA GLU A 685 8.20 -40.19 -1.19
C GLU A 685 8.19 -39.36 0.09
N ALA A 686 7.45 -38.23 0.11
CA ALA A 686 7.38 -37.31 1.24
C ALA A 686 6.28 -37.68 2.26
N GLY A 687 5.46 -38.71 1.98
CA GLY A 687 4.35 -39.12 2.86
C GLY A 687 3.19 -38.11 2.91
N VAL A 688 3.00 -37.33 1.83
CA VAL A 688 1.97 -36.28 1.72
C VAL A 688 0.63 -36.92 1.37
N THR A 689 -0.45 -36.52 2.04
CA THR A 689 -1.81 -36.98 1.71
C THR A 689 -2.22 -36.46 0.34
N VAL A 690 -2.53 -37.41 -0.56
CA VAL A 690 -3.03 -37.06 -1.92
C VAL A 690 -4.55 -37.07 -1.90
N LEU A 691 -5.16 -36.02 -2.42
CA LEU A 691 -6.61 -35.86 -2.57
C LEU A 691 -6.96 -35.71 -4.04
N THR A 692 -8.08 -36.28 -4.44
CA THR A 692 -8.78 -35.92 -5.68
C THR A 692 -9.47 -34.57 -5.52
N GLU A 693 -9.95 -34.01 -6.63
CA GLU A 693 -10.69 -32.75 -6.61
C GLU A 693 -12.00 -32.87 -5.79
N ASP A 694 -12.66 -34.03 -5.86
CA ASP A 694 -13.88 -34.31 -5.08
C ASP A 694 -13.61 -34.44 -3.57
N GLU A 695 -12.54 -35.13 -3.20
CA GLU A 695 -12.11 -35.25 -1.81
C GLU A 695 -11.68 -33.90 -1.23
N TRP A 696 -11.07 -33.04 -2.05
CA TRP A 696 -10.78 -31.68 -1.65
C TRP A 696 -12.05 -30.88 -1.35
N PHE A 697 -13.06 -30.91 -2.22
CA PHE A 697 -14.35 -30.25 -1.97
C PHE A 697 -15.07 -30.81 -0.73
N ALA A 698 -15.05 -32.13 -0.54
CA ALA A 698 -15.59 -32.75 0.64
C ALA A 698 -14.88 -32.30 1.93
N LEU A 699 -13.55 -32.18 1.90
CA LEU A 699 -12.72 -31.73 3.02
C LEU A 699 -13.06 -30.29 3.44
N ILE A 700 -13.26 -29.40 2.47
CA ILE A 700 -13.57 -27.97 2.75
C ILE A 700 -15.06 -27.70 2.96
N GLY A 701 -15.94 -28.69 2.81
CA GLY A 701 -17.37 -28.57 3.02
C GLY A 701 -18.12 -27.88 1.88
N GLU A 702 -17.51 -27.72 0.69
CA GLU A 702 -18.17 -27.20 -0.52
C GLU A 702 -18.69 -28.36 -1.38
N ARG A 703 -19.92 -28.26 -1.89
CA ARG A 703 -20.48 -29.17 -2.91
C ARG A 703 -20.48 -28.44 -4.27
N ARG A 704 -19.76 -28.96 -5.24
CA ARG A 704 -19.78 -28.49 -6.66
C ARG A 704 -20.16 -29.60 -7.60
#